data_102587ae435fff7d5f43de3cabe3b7e8
#
_entry.id   102587ae435fff7d5f43de3cabe3b7e8
#
_cell.length_a   1.000
_cell.length_b   1.000
_cell.length_c   1.000
_cell.angle_alpha   90.00
_cell.angle_beta   90.00
_cell.angle_gamma   90.00
#
_symmetry.space_group_name_H-M   'P 1'
#
loop_
_entity.id
_entity.type
_entity.pdbx_description
1 polymer ?
#
loop_
_entity_poly.entity_id
_entity_poly.type
_entity_poly.pdbx_seq_one_letter_code
_entity_poly.pdbx_strand_id
1 'polypeptide(L)'
;MKQPLRLSRRRLPLSLLASSLLLALSGLVQAQERVAIDLPGSPLDKALNALARQSSVQIIFASDITSGKSAPALKGSFTAQEALYRLLDHSGLQPQARDEHTFIIVPAGTASASTPITPAAVIGPTDIAPMVIRGDVLGNASNPEVLSYSGSRSVIDAADLQKASTRGVDEALQHVPGVKIFDETGTGALPQIAVRGLYESRSGRIQALSDGIPLALAPYGQTGLSLFPVTMATVDRVDIVRGGAAVQYGPNNVGGVINFISKPIPRELQTTLQERTTFNAGGRQLWDSYVGTGGYLTDNFGLQLDLNTVTGEAGREHSDTDIQNYRLRGQWNIDDDRDLSFGVQHYKADMDLAGALSVKDYKHDPRQSTRPIDRFEGDTDRVWGTYTQRLGAMGPFDSVEFSWTNFAHKSYRNFVVGLPFTPDGKAATKQDGPRDFRVWGSEPRLSMSIDGDEVSQTWLLGARYVSEDIDYKVDRQSLTSGVTAPFRNWKFDDDAKAFYLSNAIGLLDHKLTITPGVRYENARMDYNDGITGFQNQNKSEEWLPGLTVGYQATDAWYVYANAQKSLRPPQVTQIVKEGSVGAELAWNYETGVRYTPWDGMRVDLGLYRIDFDDQIVYNATTDRYVNPGSTRHQGIETEVFWTPQAMRNLDLHASYAYLDAKQRNGDFKGNEVPFASRNQLNVEGRYRFAEHWTYSLDGLYVSSAYTDAANSGAEDASASVGKLPAYWLWNTALEREFKLQDKSVLTTSAGISNLFNREYYFRGIDTSPWGRQPAPQRSLTLGVNYKF
;
A
#
# COMPACT_ATOMS: atom_id res chain seq x y z
N MET A 1 -34.04 -38.36 -13.80
CA MET A 1 -34.03 -37.71 -12.45
C MET A 1 -33.77 -36.25 -12.67
N LYS A 2 -34.64 -35.37 -12.19
CA LYS A 2 -34.68 -33.96 -12.49
C LYS A 2 -33.54 -33.22 -11.75
N GLN A 3 -32.69 -32.52 -12.49
CA GLN A 3 -31.77 -31.51 -11.92
C GLN A 3 -32.59 -30.35 -11.33
N PRO A 4 -32.21 -29.81 -10.16
CA PRO A 4 -32.83 -28.58 -9.68
C PRO A 4 -32.26 -27.40 -10.44
N LEU A 5 -33.14 -26.62 -11.05
CA LEU A 5 -32.86 -25.30 -11.59
C LEU A 5 -32.31 -24.41 -10.45
N ARG A 6 -31.04 -24.00 -10.57
CA ARG A 6 -30.48 -22.91 -9.75
C ARG A 6 -31.15 -21.61 -10.21
N LEU A 7 -32.08 -21.10 -9.42
CA LEU A 7 -32.55 -19.73 -9.49
C LEU A 7 -31.37 -18.81 -9.16
N SER A 8 -30.83 -18.12 -10.16
CA SER A 8 -29.91 -17.00 -9.94
C SER A 8 -30.66 -15.95 -9.11
N ARG A 9 -30.27 -15.82 -7.84
CA ARG A 9 -30.71 -14.69 -7.02
C ARG A 9 -30.02 -13.44 -7.58
N ARG A 10 -30.65 -12.76 -8.52
CA ARG A 10 -30.30 -11.38 -8.86
C ARG A 10 -30.50 -10.54 -7.61
N ARG A 11 -29.43 -10.27 -6.89
CA ARG A 11 -29.40 -9.25 -5.84
C ARG A 11 -29.44 -7.91 -6.56
N LEU A 12 -30.40 -7.07 -6.20
CA LEU A 12 -30.46 -5.68 -6.65
C LEU A 12 -29.18 -4.96 -6.17
N PRO A 13 -28.44 -4.28 -7.04
CA PRO A 13 -27.28 -3.52 -6.64
C PRO A 13 -27.68 -2.38 -5.69
N LEU A 14 -26.79 -2.04 -4.74
CA LEU A 14 -26.97 -0.93 -3.80
C LEU A 14 -27.28 0.41 -4.50
N SER A 15 -26.96 0.53 -5.79
CA SER A 15 -27.27 1.66 -6.66
C SER A 15 -28.75 2.08 -6.67
N LEU A 16 -29.70 1.16 -6.47
CA LEU A 16 -31.13 1.48 -6.37
C LEU A 16 -31.51 2.12 -5.02
N LEU A 17 -30.75 1.87 -3.96
CA LEU A 17 -30.93 2.55 -2.66
C LEU A 17 -30.30 3.96 -2.65
N ALA A 18 -29.23 4.18 -3.39
CA ALA A 18 -28.61 5.50 -3.52
C ALA A 18 -29.48 6.47 -4.32
N SER A 19 -30.20 5.98 -5.34
CA SER A 19 -31.08 6.81 -6.18
C SER A 19 -32.33 7.29 -5.45
N SER A 20 -32.81 6.60 -4.42
CA SER A 20 -33.98 7.00 -3.63
C SER A 20 -33.68 7.95 -2.48
N LEU A 21 -32.40 8.06 -2.04
CA LEU A 21 -31.97 9.01 -1.02
C LEU A 21 -31.66 10.42 -1.58
N LEU A 22 -31.36 10.52 -2.87
CA LEU A 22 -31.00 11.79 -3.55
C LEU A 22 -32.17 12.77 -3.69
N LEU A 23 -33.43 12.37 -3.44
CA LEU A 23 -34.62 13.19 -3.61
C LEU A 23 -35.17 13.86 -2.32
N ALA A 24 -34.52 13.66 -1.17
CA ALA A 24 -35.05 14.06 0.14
C ALA A 24 -34.34 15.24 0.84
N LEU A 25 -33.26 15.81 0.29
CA LEU A 25 -32.46 16.82 1.00
C LEU A 25 -32.25 18.10 0.17
N SER A 26 -33.29 18.89 0.00
CA SER A 26 -33.14 20.27 -0.44
C SER A 26 -33.55 21.25 0.69
N GLY A 27 -32.55 21.98 1.17
CA GLY A 27 -32.72 23.21 1.90
C GLY A 27 -32.11 23.29 3.29
N LEU A 28 -30.99 24.01 3.36
CA LEU A 28 -30.66 24.90 4.48
C LEU A 28 -29.42 25.75 4.08
N VAL A 29 -29.62 27.02 3.96
CA VAL A 29 -28.55 28.04 3.81
C VAL A 29 -28.02 28.34 5.20
N GLN A 30 -26.70 28.23 5.42
CA GLN A 30 -26.05 28.59 6.69
C GLN A 30 -25.13 29.79 6.51
N ALA A 31 -25.33 30.80 7.36
CA ALA A 31 -24.50 32.01 7.45
C ALA A 31 -23.20 31.70 8.19
N GLN A 32 -22.09 32.40 7.85
CA GLN A 32 -20.79 32.28 8.53
C GLN A 32 -20.96 32.40 10.06
N GLU A 33 -20.55 31.37 10.79
CA GLU A 33 -20.74 31.27 12.22
C GLU A 33 -19.84 32.24 12.99
N ARG A 34 -20.44 33.08 13.82
CA ARG A 34 -19.73 33.96 14.74
C ARG A 34 -19.55 33.28 16.08
N VAL A 35 -18.30 33.13 16.51
CA VAL A 35 -17.94 32.45 17.76
C VAL A 35 -17.72 33.50 18.86
N ALA A 36 -18.15 33.21 20.07
CA ALA A 36 -17.85 34.03 21.24
C ALA A 36 -16.39 33.85 21.65
N ILE A 37 -15.60 34.91 21.51
CA ILE A 37 -14.17 34.94 21.80
C ILE A 37 -13.94 35.77 23.07
N ASP A 38 -13.15 35.23 24.00
CA ASP A 38 -12.71 35.92 25.23
C ASP A 38 -11.21 35.61 25.46
N LEU A 39 -10.35 36.51 24.98
CA LEU A 39 -8.90 36.37 25.04
C LEU A 39 -8.32 37.52 25.85
N PRO A 40 -7.60 37.29 26.96
CA PRO A 40 -6.85 38.32 27.65
C PRO A 40 -5.65 38.79 26.84
N GLY A 41 -5.22 40.04 27.03
CA GLY A 41 -3.95 40.51 26.46
C GLY A 41 -2.79 39.61 26.90
N SER A 42 -2.04 39.07 25.92
CA SER A 42 -0.99 38.05 26.14
C SER A 42 0.08 38.11 25.04
N PRO A 43 1.21 37.40 25.18
CA PRO A 43 2.14 37.19 24.08
C PRO A 43 1.40 36.68 22.83
N LEU A 44 1.80 37.18 21.66
CA LEU A 44 1.06 36.99 20.40
C LEU A 44 0.93 35.52 20.05
N ASP A 45 1.98 34.72 20.25
CA ASP A 45 1.98 33.26 20.04
C ASP A 45 0.91 32.55 20.88
N LYS A 46 0.76 32.95 22.16
CA LYS A 46 -0.26 32.39 23.05
C LYS A 46 -1.67 32.84 22.67
N ALA A 47 -1.83 34.07 22.26
CA ALA A 47 -3.12 34.58 21.80
C ALA A 47 -3.60 33.90 20.51
N LEU A 48 -2.71 33.69 19.54
CA LEU A 48 -3.03 32.99 18.31
C LEU A 48 -3.42 31.51 18.56
N ASN A 49 -2.70 30.82 19.43
CA ASN A 49 -3.03 29.44 19.82
C ASN A 49 -4.35 29.37 20.61
N ALA A 50 -4.67 30.34 21.43
CA ALA A 50 -5.93 30.41 22.16
C ALA A 50 -7.10 30.75 21.23
N LEU A 51 -6.89 31.63 20.25
CA LEU A 51 -7.89 31.92 19.20
C LEU A 51 -8.17 30.68 18.35
N ALA A 52 -7.13 29.97 17.90
CA ALA A 52 -7.28 28.74 17.13
C ALA A 52 -8.19 27.72 17.83
N ARG A 53 -8.03 27.57 19.14
CA ARG A 53 -8.88 26.70 19.98
C ARG A 53 -10.32 27.20 20.12
N GLN A 54 -10.53 28.50 20.34
CA GLN A 54 -11.88 29.06 20.54
C GLN A 54 -12.70 29.16 19.26
N SER A 55 -12.04 29.32 18.11
CA SER A 55 -12.71 29.50 16.82
C SER A 55 -12.63 28.25 15.92
N SER A 56 -12.06 27.14 16.42
CA SER A 56 -11.92 25.85 15.70
C SER A 56 -11.25 25.99 14.33
N VAL A 57 -10.26 26.91 14.22
CA VAL A 57 -9.46 27.10 13.00
C VAL A 57 -8.00 26.75 13.24
N GLN A 58 -7.30 26.37 12.19
CA GLN A 58 -5.86 26.17 12.21
C GLN A 58 -5.15 27.49 11.91
N ILE A 59 -4.26 27.93 12.81
CA ILE A 59 -3.44 29.13 12.60
C ILE A 59 -1.98 28.68 12.56
N ILE A 60 -1.35 28.88 11.43
CA ILE A 60 0.05 28.52 11.18
C ILE A 60 0.90 29.77 11.22
N PHE A 61 1.92 29.80 12.06
CA PHE A 61 2.86 30.92 12.15
C PHE A 61 4.24 30.43 12.58
N ALA A 62 5.27 31.10 12.10
CA ALA A 62 6.63 30.86 12.55
C ALA A 62 6.89 31.57 13.89
N SER A 63 7.56 30.92 14.82
CA SER A 63 7.78 31.45 16.19
C SER A 63 8.64 32.73 16.20
N ASP A 64 9.52 32.86 15.25
CA ASP A 64 10.41 34.04 15.10
C ASP A 64 9.65 35.33 14.77
N ILE A 65 8.60 35.25 13.91
CA ILE A 65 7.81 36.42 13.54
C ILE A 65 6.86 36.88 14.66
N THR A 66 6.51 36.02 15.60
CA THR A 66 5.65 36.32 16.76
C THR A 66 6.44 36.64 18.03
N SER A 67 7.73 36.30 18.07
CA SER A 67 8.60 36.52 19.23
C SER A 67 8.70 37.99 19.61
N GLY A 68 8.54 38.29 20.91
CA GLY A 68 8.57 39.64 21.46
C GLY A 68 7.35 40.51 21.13
N LYS A 69 6.32 39.96 20.44
CA LYS A 69 5.07 40.66 20.13
C LYS A 69 3.98 40.30 21.12
N SER A 70 3.06 41.22 21.37
CA SER A 70 1.90 41.05 22.24
C SER A 70 0.61 41.30 21.48
N ALA A 71 -0.42 40.55 21.80
CA ALA A 71 -1.77 40.72 21.27
C ALA A 71 -2.64 41.47 22.27
N PRO A 72 -3.54 42.37 21.80
CA PRO A 72 -4.51 43.05 22.65
C PRO A 72 -5.55 42.06 23.20
N ALA A 73 -6.20 42.42 24.30
CA ALA A 73 -7.36 41.66 24.77
C ALA A 73 -8.51 41.76 23.75
N LEU A 74 -9.14 40.61 23.44
CA LEU A 74 -10.23 40.54 22.49
C LEU A 74 -11.43 39.83 23.12
N LYS A 75 -12.56 40.55 23.25
CA LYS A 75 -13.81 39.97 23.82
C LYS A 75 -15.00 40.39 22.97
N GLY A 76 -15.76 39.40 22.50
CA GLY A 76 -16.95 39.64 21.69
C GLY A 76 -17.31 38.46 20.81
N SER A 77 -18.27 38.62 19.90
CA SER A 77 -18.66 37.66 18.91
C SER A 77 -18.06 38.03 17.55
N PHE A 78 -17.13 37.20 17.04
CA PHE A 78 -16.37 37.45 15.82
C PHE A 78 -16.32 36.22 14.94
N THR A 79 -16.14 36.38 13.63
CA THR A 79 -15.63 35.30 12.80
C THR A 79 -14.13 35.07 13.10
N ALA A 80 -13.60 33.89 12.84
CA ALA A 80 -12.18 33.62 13.05
C ALA A 80 -11.27 34.60 12.33
N GLN A 81 -11.63 34.99 11.12
CA GLN A 81 -10.90 35.98 10.32
C GLN A 81 -10.94 37.41 10.93
N GLU A 82 -12.12 37.87 11.38
CA GLU A 82 -12.24 39.15 12.06
C GLU A 82 -11.40 39.19 13.33
N ALA A 83 -11.39 38.11 14.11
CA ALA A 83 -10.62 38.02 15.34
C ALA A 83 -9.11 38.02 15.06
N LEU A 84 -8.64 37.35 14.02
CA LEU A 84 -7.24 37.35 13.59
C LEU A 84 -6.77 38.77 13.20
N TYR A 85 -7.52 39.48 12.36
CA TYR A 85 -7.14 40.85 12.01
C TYR A 85 -7.01 41.77 13.23
N ARG A 86 -7.89 41.58 14.24
CA ARG A 86 -7.82 42.39 15.48
C ARG A 86 -6.66 42.03 16.40
N LEU A 87 -6.32 40.72 16.49
CA LEU A 87 -5.16 40.25 17.27
C LEU A 87 -3.83 40.64 16.65
N LEU A 88 -3.78 40.76 15.34
CA LEU A 88 -2.59 41.14 14.59
C LEU A 88 -2.44 42.65 14.35
N ASP A 89 -3.42 43.43 14.82
CA ASP A 89 -3.38 44.89 14.67
C ASP A 89 -2.12 45.45 15.33
N HIS A 90 -1.41 46.32 14.62
CA HIS A 90 -0.11 46.90 15.03
C HIS A 90 1.05 45.89 15.23
N SER A 91 0.89 44.62 14.93
CA SER A 91 1.97 43.60 15.04
C SER A 91 2.95 43.64 13.86
N GLY A 92 2.60 44.30 12.74
CA GLY A 92 3.32 44.20 11.47
C GLY A 92 3.12 42.87 10.76
N LEU A 93 2.12 42.07 11.18
CA LEU A 93 1.75 40.78 10.59
C LEU A 93 0.33 40.85 10.05
N GLN A 94 0.03 39.98 9.10
CA GLN A 94 -1.31 39.84 8.52
C GLN A 94 -1.70 38.39 8.34
N PRO A 95 -2.98 38.01 8.50
CA PRO A 95 -3.45 36.68 8.22
C PRO A 95 -3.67 36.53 6.71
N GLN A 96 -3.19 35.44 6.17
CA GLN A 96 -3.48 34.96 4.81
C GLN A 96 -4.32 33.71 4.92
N ALA A 97 -5.56 33.73 4.47
CA ALA A 97 -6.40 32.54 4.44
C ALA A 97 -5.88 31.56 3.38
N ARG A 98 -5.61 30.34 3.78
CA ARG A 98 -5.26 29.23 2.89
C ARG A 98 -6.52 28.48 2.43
N ASP A 99 -7.47 28.35 3.35
CA ASP A 99 -8.82 27.82 3.14
C ASP A 99 -9.77 28.44 4.19
N GLU A 100 -11.03 27.98 4.29
CA GLU A 100 -12.03 28.54 5.19
C GLU A 100 -11.70 28.35 6.68
N HIS A 101 -10.82 27.40 7.03
CA HIS A 101 -10.46 27.05 8.41
C HIS A 101 -8.96 27.12 8.71
N THR A 102 -8.12 27.50 7.71
CA THR A 102 -6.66 27.55 7.86
C THR A 102 -6.13 28.93 7.51
N PHE A 103 -5.44 29.56 8.44
CA PHE A 103 -4.81 30.86 8.27
C PHE A 103 -3.31 30.77 8.48
N ILE A 104 -2.53 31.41 7.62
CA ILE A 104 -1.08 31.57 7.76
C ILE A 104 -0.81 33.01 8.14
N ILE A 105 0.01 33.23 9.17
CA ILE A 105 0.42 34.59 9.59
C ILE A 105 1.74 34.93 8.90
N VAL A 106 1.72 36.04 8.15
CA VAL A 106 2.87 36.51 7.38
C VAL A 106 3.17 37.98 7.68
N PRO A 107 4.40 38.51 7.43
CA PRO A 107 4.73 39.92 7.56
C PRO A 107 3.87 40.80 6.64
N ALA A 108 3.37 41.90 7.14
CA ALA A 108 2.59 42.87 6.38
C ALA A 108 3.49 43.56 5.34
N GLY A 109 3.16 43.43 4.06
CA GLY A 109 3.96 43.96 2.95
C GLY A 109 4.35 42.96 1.86
N THR A 110 4.13 41.69 2.08
CA THR A 110 4.29 40.66 1.04
C THR A 110 2.96 40.39 0.30
N ALA A 111 2.42 41.44 -0.36
CA ALA A 111 1.23 41.29 -1.17
C ALA A 111 1.61 40.68 -2.54
N SER A 112 1.29 39.40 -2.72
CA SER A 112 1.15 38.76 -4.04
C SER A 112 -0.28 38.33 -4.25
N ALA A 113 -0.78 38.63 -5.45
CA ALA A 113 -2.15 38.48 -5.89
C ALA A 113 -2.74 37.08 -5.61
N SER A 114 -3.93 37.07 -5.06
CA SER A 114 -4.76 35.90 -4.81
C SER A 114 -5.18 35.24 -6.12
N THR A 115 -4.63 34.08 -6.39
CA THR A 115 -5.22 33.07 -7.30
C THR A 115 -5.47 31.80 -6.49
N PRO A 116 -6.60 31.11 -6.68
CA PRO A 116 -6.93 29.95 -5.87
C PRO A 116 -5.92 28.83 -6.16
N ILE A 117 -5.22 28.38 -5.13
CA ILE A 117 -4.25 27.29 -5.21
C ILE A 117 -5.00 26.00 -5.02
N THR A 118 -5.08 25.22 -6.09
CA THR A 118 -5.45 23.80 -6.06
C THR A 118 -4.33 23.00 -5.40
N PRO A 119 -4.60 21.99 -4.56
CA PRO A 119 -3.59 21.31 -3.77
C PRO A 119 -2.81 20.31 -4.59
N ALA A 120 -1.65 20.67 -5.02
CA ALA A 120 -0.47 19.86 -5.29
C ALA A 120 0.73 20.80 -5.41
N ALA A 121 1.09 21.49 -4.33
CA ALA A 121 2.33 22.25 -4.29
C ALA A 121 3.45 21.33 -3.85
N VAL A 122 4.37 21.05 -4.74
CA VAL A 122 5.72 20.62 -4.37
C VAL A 122 6.31 21.74 -3.50
N ILE A 123 6.64 21.43 -2.26
CA ILE A 123 7.22 22.37 -1.29
C ILE A 123 8.66 22.63 -1.71
N GLY A 124 9.01 23.88 -1.93
CA GLY A 124 10.38 24.30 -2.20
C GLY A 124 11.30 24.27 -0.97
N PRO A 125 12.63 24.36 -1.16
CA PRO A 125 13.63 24.00 -0.15
C PRO A 125 13.83 25.00 1.01
N THR A 126 12.94 25.95 1.27
CA THR A 126 13.23 27.06 2.18
C THR A 126 12.58 27.00 3.57
N ASP A 127 11.80 25.97 3.89
CA ASP A 127 11.23 25.80 5.23
C ASP A 127 11.31 24.33 5.69
N ILE A 128 12.51 23.80 5.77
CA ILE A 128 12.75 22.60 6.58
C ILE A 128 12.92 23.09 8.02
N ALA A 129 11.83 23.13 8.78
CA ALA A 129 11.93 23.15 10.23
C ALA A 129 12.89 22.03 10.66
N PRO A 130 13.70 22.21 11.72
CA PRO A 130 14.60 21.17 12.19
C PRO A 130 13.78 19.87 12.33
N MET A 131 14.09 18.89 11.48
CA MET A 131 13.34 17.67 11.38
C MET A 131 13.57 16.88 12.66
N VAL A 132 12.58 16.90 13.53
CA VAL A 132 12.49 15.90 14.59
C VAL A 132 12.33 14.58 13.85
N ILE A 133 13.42 13.81 13.77
CA ILE A 133 13.41 12.46 13.21
C ILE A 133 12.58 11.63 14.18
N ARG A 134 11.29 11.71 14.08
CA ARG A 134 10.43 10.71 14.69
C ARG A 134 10.72 9.43 13.94
N GLY A 135 11.09 8.39 14.67
CA GLY A 135 11.26 7.05 14.12
C GLY A 135 9.92 6.53 13.60
N ASP A 136 9.41 7.19 12.57
CA ASP A 136 8.10 6.89 12.03
C ASP A 136 8.16 5.61 11.23
N VAL A 137 7.56 4.64 11.81
CA VAL A 137 7.00 3.48 11.13
C VAL A 137 6.10 3.99 10.03
N LEU A 138 6.16 3.37 8.87
CA LEU A 138 5.24 3.62 7.75
C LEU A 138 3.81 3.87 8.28
N GLY A 139 3.27 4.99 8.04
CA GLY A 139 1.93 5.36 8.53
C GLY A 139 1.59 6.82 8.35
N ASN A 140 2.60 7.71 8.36
CA ASN A 140 2.41 9.16 8.25
C ASN A 140 3.35 9.79 7.22
N ALA A 141 3.82 9.01 6.21
CA ALA A 141 4.71 9.55 5.21
C ALA A 141 4.02 10.62 4.37
N SER A 142 4.39 11.87 4.59
CA SER A 142 4.10 12.98 3.70
C SER A 142 5.20 13.10 2.65
N ASN A 143 4.95 13.82 1.54
CA ASN A 143 6.00 14.07 0.56
C ASN A 143 7.30 14.64 1.16
N PRO A 144 7.28 15.54 2.16
CA PRO A 144 8.49 15.99 2.86
C PRO A 144 9.26 14.86 3.55
N GLU A 145 8.59 13.86 4.11
CA GLU A 145 9.24 12.71 4.75
C GLU A 145 9.92 11.78 3.73
N VAL A 146 9.37 11.69 2.51
CA VAL A 146 10.04 11.01 1.40
C VAL A 146 11.34 11.70 1.05
N LEU A 147 11.35 13.04 1.03
CA LEU A 147 12.52 13.83 0.64
C LEU A 147 13.72 13.59 1.55
N SER A 148 13.52 13.31 2.82
CA SER A 148 14.56 13.07 3.82
C SER A 148 14.83 11.59 4.11
N TYR A 149 14.08 10.68 3.49
CA TYR A 149 14.29 9.25 3.72
C TYR A 149 15.60 8.76 3.09
N SER A 150 16.44 8.07 3.89
CA SER A 150 17.75 7.56 3.46
C SER A 150 17.64 6.23 2.71
N GLY A 151 16.86 6.22 1.63
CA GLY A 151 16.59 5.03 0.81
C GLY A 151 15.59 5.35 -0.31
N SER A 152 15.27 4.36 -1.13
CA SER A 152 14.23 4.45 -2.15
C SER A 152 12.84 4.34 -1.52
N ARG A 153 12.10 5.43 -1.54
CA ARG A 153 10.72 5.52 -1.05
C ARG A 153 9.85 6.26 -2.05
N SER A 154 8.67 5.73 -2.35
CA SER A 154 7.67 6.36 -3.23
C SER A 154 6.32 6.35 -2.54
N VAL A 155 5.54 7.39 -2.74
CA VAL A 155 4.15 7.50 -2.26
C VAL A 155 3.23 7.66 -3.46
N ILE A 156 2.17 6.86 -3.52
CA ILE A 156 1.07 7.00 -4.48
C ILE A 156 -0.08 7.63 -3.73
N ASP A 157 -0.52 8.80 -4.15
CA ASP A 157 -1.60 9.53 -3.47
C ASP A 157 -3.01 9.09 -3.91
N ALA A 158 -4.04 9.62 -3.22
CA ALA A 158 -5.43 9.30 -3.51
C ALA A 158 -5.85 9.69 -4.93
N ALA A 159 -5.30 10.75 -5.49
CA ALA A 159 -5.64 11.19 -6.84
C ALA A 159 -5.11 10.22 -7.90
N ASP A 160 -3.96 9.61 -7.67
CA ASP A 160 -3.40 8.58 -8.53
C ASP A 160 -4.15 7.26 -8.40
N LEU A 161 -4.52 6.88 -7.18
CA LEU A 161 -5.29 5.65 -6.92
C LEU A 161 -6.68 5.71 -7.54
N GLN A 162 -7.35 6.87 -7.53
CA GLN A 162 -8.75 7.01 -7.92
C GLN A 162 -8.96 7.38 -9.39
N LYS A 163 -7.89 7.45 -10.20
CA LYS A 163 -8.03 7.64 -11.65
C LYS A 163 -9.00 6.62 -12.26
N ALA A 164 -9.91 7.06 -13.10
CA ALA A 164 -10.86 6.17 -13.75
C ALA A 164 -10.22 5.10 -14.63
N SER A 165 -8.98 5.32 -15.07
CA SER A 165 -8.21 4.33 -15.83
C SER A 165 -7.52 3.27 -14.97
N THR A 166 -7.45 3.42 -13.65
CA THR A 166 -6.84 2.45 -12.72
C THR A 166 -7.92 1.46 -12.25
N ARG A 167 -7.72 0.16 -12.47
CA ARG A 167 -8.72 -0.88 -12.17
C ARG A 167 -8.63 -1.39 -10.75
N GLY A 168 -7.42 -1.49 -10.20
CA GLY A 168 -7.15 -2.02 -8.86
C GLY A 168 -5.99 -1.31 -8.17
N VAL A 169 -5.88 -1.48 -6.87
CA VAL A 169 -4.79 -0.92 -6.05
C VAL A 169 -3.42 -1.41 -6.52
N ASP A 170 -3.34 -2.67 -6.93
CA ASP A 170 -2.14 -3.30 -7.46
C ASP A 170 -1.70 -2.62 -8.77
N GLU A 171 -2.63 -2.27 -9.66
CA GLU A 171 -2.31 -1.60 -10.93
C GLU A 171 -1.64 -0.24 -10.70
N ALA A 172 -2.06 0.53 -9.69
CA ALA A 172 -1.44 1.79 -9.34
C ALA A 172 0.05 1.64 -8.96
N LEU A 173 0.43 0.50 -8.38
CA LEU A 173 1.83 0.22 -8.00
C LEU A 173 2.77 0.09 -9.21
N GLN A 174 2.27 -0.15 -10.42
CA GLN A 174 3.11 -0.27 -11.62
C GLN A 174 3.80 1.05 -12.01
N HIS A 175 3.34 2.19 -11.48
CA HIS A 175 3.96 3.49 -11.69
C HIS A 175 5.27 3.66 -10.90
N VAL A 176 5.49 2.83 -9.87
CA VAL A 176 6.70 2.84 -9.04
C VAL A 176 7.83 2.09 -9.74
N PRO A 177 9.04 2.67 -9.85
CA PRO A 177 10.15 2.01 -10.53
C PRO A 177 10.51 0.68 -9.85
N GLY A 178 10.74 -0.36 -10.65
CA GLY A 178 11.11 -1.69 -10.17
C GLY A 178 9.97 -2.52 -9.57
N VAL A 179 8.74 -2.00 -9.52
CA VAL A 179 7.54 -2.76 -9.10
C VAL A 179 6.84 -3.32 -10.32
N LYS A 180 6.62 -4.63 -10.36
CA LYS A 180 5.92 -5.33 -11.43
C LYS A 180 4.72 -6.08 -10.88
N ILE A 181 3.59 -5.97 -11.57
CA ILE A 181 2.33 -6.61 -11.21
C ILE A 181 2.00 -7.72 -12.20
N PHE A 182 1.45 -8.82 -11.67
CA PHE A 182 0.88 -9.91 -12.44
C PHE A 182 -0.58 -10.07 -11.99
N ASP A 183 -1.50 -9.62 -12.82
CA ASP A 183 -2.94 -9.67 -12.50
C ASP A 183 -3.56 -10.97 -12.97
N GLU A 184 -4.00 -11.81 -12.03
CA GLU A 184 -4.64 -13.09 -12.30
C GLU A 184 -6.14 -12.94 -12.55
N THR A 185 -6.78 -12.02 -11.82
CA THR A 185 -8.25 -11.93 -11.76
C THR A 185 -8.83 -10.82 -12.62
N GLY A 186 -8.05 -9.80 -12.95
CA GLY A 186 -8.51 -8.58 -13.57
C GLY A 186 -9.22 -7.61 -12.61
N THR A 187 -9.16 -7.89 -11.30
CA THR A 187 -9.82 -7.11 -10.24
C THR A 187 -8.88 -6.62 -9.16
N GLY A 188 -7.59 -7.04 -9.17
CA GLY A 188 -6.62 -6.75 -8.13
C GLY A 188 -6.86 -7.47 -6.79
N ALA A 189 -7.81 -8.40 -6.72
CA ALA A 189 -8.19 -9.08 -5.48
C ALA A 189 -7.18 -10.13 -5.00
N LEU A 190 -6.38 -10.67 -5.92
CA LEU A 190 -5.30 -11.62 -5.64
C LEU A 190 -3.98 -11.09 -6.24
N PRO A 191 -3.40 -10.01 -5.66
CA PRO A 191 -2.25 -9.34 -6.26
C PRO A 191 -1.00 -10.22 -6.25
N GLN A 192 -0.24 -10.14 -7.33
CA GLN A 192 1.08 -10.72 -7.45
C GLN A 192 2.07 -9.62 -7.73
N ILE A 193 2.73 -9.14 -6.69
CA ILE A 193 3.62 -7.98 -6.71
C ILE A 193 5.06 -8.48 -6.60
N ALA A 194 5.90 -8.11 -7.55
CA ALA A 194 7.33 -8.34 -7.50
C ALA A 194 8.07 -7.01 -7.46
N VAL A 195 9.02 -6.86 -6.56
CA VAL A 195 9.89 -5.69 -6.44
C VAL A 195 11.31 -6.09 -6.80
N ARG A 196 11.99 -5.31 -7.67
CA ARG A 196 13.38 -5.54 -8.09
C ARG A 196 13.62 -6.98 -8.62
N GLY A 197 12.61 -7.54 -9.32
CA GLY A 197 12.67 -8.89 -9.89
C GLY A 197 12.60 -10.03 -8.88
N LEU A 198 12.32 -9.76 -7.61
CA LEU A 198 12.12 -10.76 -6.56
C LEU A 198 10.71 -11.35 -6.65
N TYR A 199 10.46 -12.08 -7.74
CA TYR A 199 9.18 -12.75 -7.95
C TYR A 199 9.01 -13.94 -6.99
N GLU A 200 7.86 -14.01 -6.37
CA GLU A 200 7.36 -15.17 -5.63
C GLU A 200 5.84 -15.19 -5.79
N SER A 201 5.28 -16.41 -5.83
CA SER A 201 3.83 -16.58 -5.87
C SER A 201 3.15 -15.83 -4.72
N ARG A 202 2.05 -15.11 -5.03
CA ARG A 202 1.27 -14.34 -4.07
C ARG A 202 2.09 -13.26 -3.34
N SER A 203 3.05 -12.65 -4.02
CA SER A 203 3.87 -11.57 -3.43
C SER A 203 4.69 -11.97 -2.20
N GLY A 204 5.13 -13.22 -2.13
CA GLY A 204 5.74 -13.82 -0.92
C GLY A 204 7.10 -13.25 -0.50
N ARG A 205 7.68 -12.26 -1.22
CA ARG A 205 8.98 -11.63 -0.92
C ARG A 205 8.88 -10.14 -0.62
N ILE A 206 7.66 -9.65 -0.42
CA ILE A 206 7.39 -8.30 0.07
C ILE A 206 6.57 -8.35 1.34
N GLN A 207 6.73 -7.36 2.19
CA GLN A 207 5.85 -7.16 3.33
C GLN A 207 4.75 -6.17 2.96
N ALA A 208 3.50 -6.63 2.97
CA ALA A 208 2.35 -5.77 2.76
C ALA A 208 1.67 -5.47 4.10
N LEU A 209 1.35 -4.21 4.32
CA LEU A 209 0.72 -3.70 5.53
C LEU A 209 -0.55 -2.90 5.18
N SER A 210 -1.49 -2.83 6.10
CA SER A 210 -2.59 -1.86 6.10
C SER A 210 -2.53 -1.10 7.42
N ASP A 211 -2.35 0.21 7.37
CA ASP A 211 -2.15 1.07 8.55
C ASP A 211 -1.06 0.52 9.51
N GLY A 212 0.03 -0.01 8.92
CA GLY A 212 1.13 -0.63 9.67
C GLY A 212 0.89 -2.07 10.15
N ILE A 213 -0.31 -2.64 9.96
CA ILE A 213 -0.68 -4.00 10.38
C ILE A 213 -0.44 -4.99 9.24
N PRO A 214 0.23 -6.14 9.46
CA PRO A 214 0.47 -7.12 8.42
C PRO A 214 -0.80 -7.61 7.71
N LEU A 215 -0.75 -7.71 6.37
CA LEU A 215 -1.81 -8.25 5.54
C LEU A 215 -1.65 -9.74 5.27
N ALA A 216 -0.45 -10.29 5.42
CA ALA A 216 -0.22 -11.72 5.27
C ALA A 216 -1.09 -12.52 6.24
N LEU A 217 -1.66 -13.63 5.77
CA LEU A 217 -2.53 -14.50 6.55
C LEU A 217 -1.81 -15.15 7.74
N ALA A 218 -0.51 -15.38 7.62
CA ALA A 218 0.40 -15.74 8.69
C ALA A 218 1.76 -15.07 8.39
N PRO A 219 2.12 -13.98 9.06
CA PRO A 219 3.33 -13.18 8.80
C PRO A 219 4.64 -13.96 8.79
N TYR A 220 4.71 -15.11 9.45
CA TYR A 220 5.85 -16.02 9.47
C TYR A 220 5.60 -17.29 8.68
N GLY A 221 4.49 -17.99 8.91
CA GLY A 221 4.21 -19.28 8.33
C GLY A 221 3.68 -19.23 6.89
N GLN A 222 2.95 -18.18 6.53
CA GLN A 222 2.45 -17.97 5.16
C GLN A 222 2.46 -16.50 4.77
N THR A 223 3.59 -16.05 4.27
CA THR A 223 3.84 -14.65 3.92
C THR A 223 3.13 -14.18 2.65
N GLY A 224 2.70 -15.10 1.79
CA GLY A 224 2.05 -14.77 0.53
C GLY A 224 0.64 -14.18 0.70
N LEU A 225 0.33 -13.14 -0.09
CA LEU A 225 -0.98 -12.47 -0.12
C LEU A 225 -2.03 -13.33 -0.86
N SER A 226 -2.42 -14.45 -0.26
CA SER A 226 -3.46 -15.32 -0.80
C SER A 226 -4.89 -14.92 -0.36
N LEU A 227 -5.02 -13.83 0.37
CA LEU A 227 -6.21 -13.04 0.63
C LEU A 227 -5.73 -11.59 0.78
N PHE A 228 -6.39 -10.64 0.11
CA PHE A 228 -5.96 -9.26 0.10
C PHE A 228 -7.11 -8.32 0.50
N PRO A 229 -7.30 -8.06 1.80
CA PRO A 229 -8.43 -7.31 2.32
C PRO A 229 -8.25 -5.79 2.16
N VAL A 230 -7.87 -5.35 0.96
CA VAL A 230 -7.70 -3.94 0.59
C VAL A 230 -8.47 -3.67 -0.69
N THR A 231 -9.30 -2.63 -0.68
CA THR A 231 -10.03 -2.16 -1.85
C THR A 231 -9.68 -0.69 -2.11
N MET A 232 -9.63 -0.28 -3.37
CA MET A 232 -9.21 1.05 -3.78
C MET A 232 -9.98 2.18 -3.09
N ALA A 233 -11.29 2.01 -2.94
CA ALA A 233 -12.16 3.02 -2.34
C ALA A 233 -11.82 3.34 -0.87
N THR A 234 -11.16 2.41 -0.15
CA THR A 234 -10.83 2.56 1.28
C THR A 234 -9.44 3.12 1.56
N VAL A 235 -8.59 3.23 0.52
CA VAL A 235 -7.19 3.68 0.63
C VAL A 235 -7.08 5.17 0.33
N ASP A 236 -6.31 5.89 1.14
CA ASP A 236 -5.91 7.28 0.93
C ASP A 236 -4.62 7.38 0.12
N ARG A 237 -3.61 6.63 0.52
CA ARG A 237 -2.32 6.57 -0.17
C ARG A 237 -1.62 5.24 0.06
N VAL A 238 -0.67 4.93 -0.81
CA VAL A 238 0.21 3.78 -0.65
C VAL A 238 1.64 4.26 -0.48
N ASP A 239 2.30 3.81 0.56
CA ASP A 239 3.68 4.12 0.88
C ASP A 239 4.55 2.90 0.60
N ILE A 240 5.56 3.07 -0.23
CA ILE A 240 6.39 1.99 -0.75
C ILE A 240 7.85 2.26 -0.43
N VAL A 241 8.44 1.42 0.42
CA VAL A 241 9.88 1.36 0.66
C VAL A 241 10.44 0.17 -0.11
N ARG A 242 11.38 0.42 -1.01
CA ARG A 242 12.06 -0.62 -1.80
C ARG A 242 13.38 -0.98 -1.17
N GLY A 243 13.70 -2.29 -1.13
CA GLY A 243 14.91 -2.79 -0.49
C GLY A 243 14.76 -3.07 1.00
N GLY A 244 15.89 -3.23 1.69
CA GLY A 244 15.90 -3.67 3.08
C GLY A 244 15.38 -2.63 4.06
N ALA A 245 14.35 -3.01 4.83
CA ALA A 245 13.80 -2.22 5.93
C ALA A 245 13.58 -3.10 7.18
N ALA A 246 14.37 -4.17 7.33
CA ALA A 246 14.14 -5.24 8.30
C ALA A 246 14.19 -4.79 9.75
N VAL A 247 15.05 -3.82 10.08
CA VAL A 247 15.21 -3.36 11.47
C VAL A 247 13.88 -2.88 12.03
N GLN A 248 13.14 -2.06 11.25
CA GLN A 248 11.88 -1.47 11.71
C GLN A 248 10.66 -2.35 11.45
N TYR A 249 10.61 -3.05 10.31
CA TYR A 249 9.39 -3.70 9.83
C TYR A 249 9.36 -5.22 10.03
N GLY A 250 10.51 -5.84 10.30
CA GLY A 250 10.60 -7.27 10.57
C GLY A 250 10.75 -8.15 9.33
N PRO A 251 10.24 -9.37 9.36
CA PRO A 251 10.52 -10.37 8.33
C PRO A 251 9.79 -10.08 7.01
N ASN A 252 10.20 -10.82 5.99
CA ASN A 252 9.57 -10.89 4.67
C ASN A 252 9.65 -9.59 3.84
N ASN A 253 10.64 -8.76 4.08
CA ASN A 253 10.84 -7.50 3.36
C ASN A 253 12.08 -7.50 2.46
N VAL A 254 12.44 -8.65 1.89
CA VAL A 254 13.57 -8.76 0.97
C VAL A 254 13.44 -7.81 -0.21
N GLY A 255 12.25 -7.71 -0.80
CA GLY A 255 11.93 -6.78 -1.87
C GLY A 255 11.54 -5.39 -1.38
N GLY A 256 11.08 -5.29 -0.15
CA GLY A 256 10.62 -4.04 0.45
C GLY A 256 9.31 -4.15 1.20
N VAL A 257 8.76 -3.00 1.56
CA VAL A 257 7.52 -2.87 2.33
C VAL A 257 6.54 -1.99 1.58
N ILE A 258 5.28 -2.42 1.51
CA ILE A 258 4.17 -1.67 0.91
C ILE A 258 3.09 -1.49 1.98
N ASN A 259 2.80 -0.25 2.35
CA ASN A 259 1.79 0.07 3.36
C ASN A 259 0.61 0.81 2.72
N PHE A 260 -0.57 0.23 2.79
CA PHE A 260 -1.83 0.81 2.34
C PHE A 260 -2.43 1.61 3.50
N ILE A 261 -2.46 2.92 3.36
CA ILE A 261 -2.89 3.85 4.39
C ILE A 261 -4.33 4.24 4.15
N SER A 262 -5.14 4.11 5.17
CA SER A 262 -6.57 4.41 5.14
C SER A 262 -6.85 5.90 5.08
N LYS A 263 -7.99 6.28 4.52
CA LYS A 263 -8.49 7.66 4.55
C LYS A 263 -8.56 8.19 5.98
N PRO A 264 -8.10 9.42 6.27
CA PRO A 264 -8.20 10.00 7.60
C PRO A 264 -9.67 10.18 8.00
N ILE A 265 -9.94 10.14 9.31
CA ILE A 265 -11.27 10.48 9.84
C ILE A 265 -11.44 12.00 9.75
N PRO A 266 -12.43 12.53 9.00
CA PRO A 266 -12.61 13.97 8.85
C PRO A 266 -13.02 14.63 10.17
N ARG A 267 -12.70 15.92 10.34
CA ARG A 267 -13.08 16.67 11.55
C ARG A 267 -14.60 16.89 11.61
N GLU A 268 -15.20 17.24 10.50
CA GLU A 268 -16.67 17.38 10.38
C GLU A 268 -17.26 16.08 9.86
N LEU A 269 -18.54 15.83 10.16
CA LEU A 269 -19.25 14.68 9.62
C LEU A 269 -19.29 14.77 8.08
N GLN A 270 -18.75 13.80 7.43
CA GLN A 270 -18.65 13.74 5.97
C GLN A 270 -19.10 12.38 5.47
N THR A 271 -19.89 12.41 4.41
CA THR A 271 -20.32 11.20 3.71
C THR A 271 -19.83 11.23 2.26
N THR A 272 -19.30 10.09 1.81
CA THR A 272 -18.86 9.87 0.43
C THR A 272 -19.65 8.70 -0.15
N LEU A 273 -20.26 8.92 -1.28
CA LEU A 273 -20.89 7.89 -2.10
C LEU A 273 -20.10 7.77 -3.39
N GLN A 274 -19.63 6.57 -3.72
CA GLN A 274 -18.89 6.35 -4.96
C GLN A 274 -19.45 5.12 -5.68
N GLU A 275 -19.60 5.26 -6.99
CA GLU A 275 -19.94 4.16 -7.89
C GLU A 275 -18.98 4.18 -9.08
N ARG A 276 -18.35 3.04 -9.36
CA ARG A 276 -17.50 2.84 -10.53
C ARG A 276 -17.97 1.61 -11.28
N THR A 277 -18.25 1.79 -12.56
CA THR A 277 -18.65 0.68 -13.43
C THR A 277 -17.60 0.49 -14.51
N THR A 278 -16.99 -0.69 -14.55
CA THR A 278 -16.02 -1.05 -15.59
C THR A 278 -16.69 -1.95 -16.62
N PHE A 279 -16.73 -1.48 -17.86
CA PHE A 279 -17.22 -2.22 -19.03
C PHE A 279 -16.05 -2.94 -19.66
N ASN A 280 -16.03 -4.25 -19.53
CA ASN A 280 -14.98 -5.13 -20.03
C ASN A 280 -15.32 -5.69 -21.42
N ALA A 281 -14.34 -6.31 -22.05
CA ALA A 281 -14.54 -7.00 -23.32
C ALA A 281 -15.61 -8.10 -23.20
N GLY A 282 -16.36 -8.32 -24.27
CA GLY A 282 -17.45 -9.31 -24.30
C GLY A 282 -18.74 -8.87 -23.60
N GLY A 283 -18.87 -7.58 -23.25
CA GLY A 283 -20.07 -7.03 -22.60
C GLY A 283 -20.17 -7.30 -21.10
N ARG A 284 -19.10 -7.81 -20.49
CA ARG A 284 -19.01 -8.06 -19.05
C ARG A 284 -18.83 -6.75 -18.30
N GLN A 285 -19.35 -6.70 -17.07
CA GLN A 285 -19.34 -5.49 -16.25
C GLN A 285 -18.89 -5.83 -14.82
N LEU A 286 -18.10 -4.92 -14.25
CA LEU A 286 -17.72 -4.95 -12.85
C LEU A 286 -18.16 -3.65 -12.19
N TRP A 287 -18.82 -3.77 -11.04
CA TRP A 287 -19.36 -2.68 -10.24
C TRP A 287 -18.60 -2.56 -8.95
N ASP A 288 -18.07 -1.38 -8.64
CA ASP A 288 -17.39 -1.04 -7.40
C ASP A 288 -18.16 0.07 -6.70
N SER A 289 -18.96 -0.32 -5.70
CA SER A 289 -19.84 0.55 -4.93
C SER A 289 -19.27 0.82 -3.55
N TYR A 290 -19.15 2.08 -3.16
CA TYR A 290 -18.61 2.49 -1.87
C TYR A 290 -19.47 3.53 -1.18
N VAL A 291 -19.64 3.34 0.12
CA VAL A 291 -20.21 4.31 1.06
C VAL A 291 -19.24 4.48 2.21
N GLY A 292 -18.74 5.70 2.38
CA GLY A 292 -17.92 6.09 3.54
C GLY A 292 -18.61 7.19 4.30
N THR A 293 -18.77 7.04 5.61
CA THR A 293 -19.34 8.09 6.46
C THR A 293 -18.60 8.13 7.78
N GLY A 294 -18.26 9.33 8.22
CA GLY A 294 -17.55 9.50 9.47
C GLY A 294 -17.19 10.94 9.78
N GLY A 295 -16.69 11.14 10.96
CA GLY A 295 -16.25 12.42 11.48
C GLY A 295 -16.00 12.36 12.97
N TYR A 296 -15.56 13.47 13.53
CA TYR A 296 -15.43 13.61 14.98
C TYR A 296 -16.81 13.88 15.58
N LEU A 297 -17.27 12.96 16.44
CA LEU A 297 -18.54 13.03 17.16
C LEU A 297 -18.44 13.96 18.38
N THR A 298 -17.23 14.12 18.90
CA THR A 298 -16.84 15.07 19.92
C THR A 298 -15.48 15.65 19.53
N ASP A 299 -14.98 16.67 20.22
CA ASP A 299 -13.67 17.29 19.94
C ASP A 299 -12.51 16.28 19.94
N ASN A 300 -12.67 15.17 20.69
CA ASN A 300 -11.61 14.20 20.92
C ASN A 300 -11.92 12.77 20.44
N PHE A 301 -13.13 12.49 19.92
CA PHE A 301 -13.52 11.15 19.49
C PHE A 301 -14.13 11.14 18.11
N GLY A 302 -13.46 10.49 17.17
CA GLY A 302 -13.88 10.33 15.77
C GLY A 302 -14.16 8.89 15.41
N LEU A 303 -15.12 8.67 14.51
CA LEU A 303 -15.45 7.37 13.91
C LEU A 303 -15.55 7.48 12.40
N GLN A 304 -15.20 6.41 11.70
CA GLN A 304 -15.35 6.25 10.26
C GLN A 304 -15.89 4.86 9.95
N LEU A 305 -16.98 4.80 9.20
CA LEU A 305 -17.54 3.58 8.62
C LEU A 305 -17.29 3.58 7.12
N ASP A 306 -16.70 2.52 6.61
CA ASP A 306 -16.44 2.28 5.20
C ASP A 306 -17.15 0.99 4.78
N LEU A 307 -18.02 1.05 3.78
CA LEU A 307 -18.73 -0.08 3.18
C LEU A 307 -18.39 -0.12 1.70
N ASN A 308 -17.76 -1.18 1.24
CA ASN A 308 -17.40 -1.33 -0.17
C ASN A 308 -17.77 -2.71 -0.69
N THR A 309 -18.30 -2.78 -1.89
CA THR A 309 -18.61 -4.03 -2.58
C THR A 309 -18.11 -3.95 -4.01
N VAL A 310 -17.47 -5.02 -4.50
CA VAL A 310 -17.09 -5.18 -5.90
C VAL A 310 -17.77 -6.42 -6.44
N THR A 311 -18.66 -6.26 -7.43
CA THR A 311 -19.48 -7.37 -7.93
C THR A 311 -19.57 -7.36 -9.46
N GLY A 312 -19.65 -8.54 -10.07
CA GLY A 312 -19.84 -8.72 -11.50
C GLY A 312 -18.77 -9.58 -12.14
N GLU A 313 -18.47 -9.35 -13.40
CA GLU A 313 -17.55 -10.16 -14.20
C GLU A 313 -16.36 -9.32 -14.68
N ALA A 314 -15.14 -9.85 -14.55
CA ALA A 314 -13.95 -9.32 -15.21
C ALA A 314 -14.00 -9.58 -16.73
N GLY A 315 -12.88 -9.40 -17.45
CA GLY A 315 -12.87 -9.43 -18.91
C GLY A 315 -12.91 -10.82 -19.56
N ARG A 316 -12.93 -11.93 -18.77
CA ARG A 316 -12.87 -13.30 -19.26
C ARG A 316 -14.13 -14.10 -18.88
N GLU A 317 -14.36 -15.23 -19.56
CA GLU A 317 -15.32 -16.25 -19.10
C GLU A 317 -14.86 -16.81 -17.74
N HIS A 318 -15.82 -17.23 -16.90
CA HIS A 318 -15.54 -17.78 -15.59
C HIS A 318 -14.68 -16.82 -14.73
N SER A 319 -15.18 -15.61 -14.55
CA SER A 319 -14.54 -14.51 -13.82
C SER A 319 -15.50 -13.76 -12.90
N ASP A 320 -16.60 -14.44 -12.51
CA ASP A 320 -17.54 -13.88 -11.53
C ASP A 320 -16.78 -13.48 -10.25
N THR A 321 -17.12 -12.32 -9.71
CA THR A 321 -16.47 -11.70 -8.57
C THR A 321 -17.52 -11.14 -7.63
N ASP A 322 -17.41 -11.48 -6.33
CA ASP A 322 -18.19 -10.88 -5.22
C ASP A 322 -17.21 -10.58 -4.08
N ILE A 323 -16.90 -9.30 -3.87
CA ILE A 323 -16.02 -8.82 -2.81
C ILE A 323 -16.82 -7.90 -1.91
N GLN A 324 -16.69 -8.09 -0.60
CA GLN A 324 -17.27 -7.26 0.45
C GLN A 324 -16.17 -6.83 1.40
N ASN A 325 -16.05 -5.53 1.66
CA ASN A 325 -15.06 -4.95 2.56
C ASN A 325 -15.74 -3.92 3.45
N TYR A 326 -15.99 -4.27 4.68
CA TYR A 326 -16.67 -3.45 5.68
C TYR A 326 -15.71 -3.13 6.81
N ARG A 327 -15.53 -1.85 7.11
CA ARG A 327 -14.57 -1.37 8.11
C ARG A 327 -15.22 -0.34 9.03
N LEU A 328 -14.96 -0.46 10.31
CA LEU A 328 -15.22 0.60 11.28
C LEU A 328 -13.88 0.97 11.93
N ARG A 329 -13.54 2.25 11.90
CA ARG A 329 -12.31 2.77 12.50
C ARG A 329 -12.64 3.90 13.46
N GLY A 330 -11.87 4.01 14.53
CA GLY A 330 -12.00 5.07 15.51
C GLY A 330 -10.67 5.69 15.88
N GLN A 331 -10.74 6.96 16.22
CA GLN A 331 -9.65 7.74 16.81
C GLN A 331 -10.16 8.41 18.08
N TRP A 332 -9.50 8.13 19.19
CA TRP A 332 -9.80 8.73 20.47
C TRP A 332 -8.57 9.44 21.02
N ASN A 333 -8.58 10.76 20.98
CA ASN A 333 -7.60 11.60 21.63
C ASN A 333 -8.02 11.74 23.10
N ILE A 334 -7.55 10.83 23.95
CA ILE A 334 -7.95 10.70 25.37
C ILE A 334 -7.67 12.02 26.10
N ASP A 335 -6.50 12.59 25.85
CA ASP A 335 -6.04 13.92 26.24
C ASP A 335 -4.92 14.41 25.28
N ASP A 336 -4.21 15.48 25.65
CA ASP A 336 -3.14 16.07 24.82
C ASP A 336 -1.95 15.12 24.63
N ASP A 337 -1.75 14.17 25.53
CA ASP A 337 -0.60 13.26 25.56
C ASP A 337 -0.94 11.82 25.18
N ARG A 338 -2.23 11.44 25.15
CA ARG A 338 -2.63 10.05 24.93
C ARG A 338 -3.67 9.94 23.82
N ASP A 339 -3.44 9.02 22.93
CA ASP A 339 -4.40 8.68 21.89
C ASP A 339 -4.51 7.17 21.68
N LEU A 340 -5.66 6.76 21.19
CA LEU A 340 -5.97 5.39 20.78
C LEU A 340 -6.60 5.40 19.40
N SER A 341 -5.94 4.79 18.45
CA SER A 341 -6.53 4.42 17.17
C SER A 341 -6.94 2.96 17.19
N PHE A 342 -8.08 2.62 16.61
CA PHE A 342 -8.56 1.24 16.57
C PHE A 342 -9.40 0.99 15.32
N GLY A 343 -9.55 -0.28 14.96
CA GLY A 343 -10.41 -0.67 13.86
C GLY A 343 -10.83 -2.11 13.90
N VAL A 344 -11.96 -2.37 13.24
CA VAL A 344 -12.46 -3.70 12.94
C VAL A 344 -12.76 -3.77 11.45
N GLN A 345 -12.54 -4.93 10.84
CA GLN A 345 -12.78 -5.16 9.42
C GLN A 345 -13.35 -6.55 9.21
N HIS A 346 -14.41 -6.61 8.41
CA HIS A 346 -14.87 -7.84 7.77
C HIS A 346 -14.63 -7.75 6.28
N TYR A 347 -13.90 -8.71 5.73
CA TYR A 347 -13.65 -8.82 4.29
C TYR A 347 -14.01 -10.22 3.82
N LYS A 348 -14.70 -10.28 2.69
CA LYS A 348 -15.02 -11.54 2.01
C LYS A 348 -14.79 -11.39 0.52
N ALA A 349 -14.24 -12.43 -0.11
CA ALA A 349 -14.07 -12.52 -1.55
C ALA A 349 -14.46 -13.91 -2.04
N ASP A 350 -15.31 -13.97 -3.05
CA ASP A 350 -15.73 -15.17 -3.76
C ASP A 350 -15.55 -14.91 -5.26
N MET A 351 -14.71 -15.69 -5.92
CA MET A 351 -14.33 -15.41 -7.31
C MET A 351 -14.14 -16.71 -8.09
N ASP A 352 -14.63 -16.71 -9.32
CA ASP A 352 -14.27 -17.71 -10.32
C ASP A 352 -12.88 -17.38 -10.89
N LEU A 353 -12.09 -18.41 -11.18
CA LEU A 353 -10.74 -18.28 -11.70
C LEU A 353 -10.69 -18.83 -13.14
N ALA A 354 -10.56 -17.91 -14.09
CA ALA A 354 -10.56 -18.26 -15.52
C ALA A 354 -9.38 -19.15 -15.95
N GLY A 355 -8.26 -19.12 -15.20
CA GLY A 355 -7.05 -19.92 -15.43
C GLY A 355 -6.27 -19.54 -16.70
N ALA A 356 -5.13 -20.20 -16.90
CA ALA A 356 -4.32 -20.01 -18.09
C ALA A 356 -4.80 -20.87 -19.26
N LEU A 357 -4.40 -20.49 -20.49
CA LEU A 357 -4.76 -21.13 -21.73
C LEU A 357 -3.53 -21.75 -22.41
N SER A 358 -3.74 -22.82 -23.19
CA SER A 358 -2.72 -23.31 -24.11
C SER A 358 -2.41 -22.24 -25.17
N VAL A 359 -1.27 -22.38 -25.87
CA VAL A 359 -0.93 -21.48 -26.99
C VAL A 359 -2.03 -21.45 -28.05
N LYS A 360 -2.64 -22.61 -28.32
CA LYS A 360 -3.73 -22.73 -29.30
C LYS A 360 -5.00 -22.01 -28.85
N ASP A 361 -5.42 -22.25 -27.62
CA ASP A 361 -6.65 -21.66 -27.07
C ASP A 361 -6.51 -20.15 -26.88
N TYR A 362 -5.35 -19.66 -26.44
CA TYR A 362 -5.05 -18.24 -26.36
C TYR A 362 -5.15 -17.54 -27.72
N LYS A 363 -4.64 -18.19 -28.78
CA LYS A 363 -4.73 -17.64 -30.16
C LYS A 363 -6.15 -17.68 -30.71
N HIS A 364 -6.98 -18.60 -30.27
CA HIS A 364 -8.35 -18.73 -30.71
C HIS A 364 -9.26 -17.66 -30.08
N ASP A 365 -9.30 -17.60 -28.75
CA ASP A 365 -9.96 -16.53 -27.99
C ASP A 365 -9.29 -16.39 -26.62
N PRO A 366 -8.56 -15.29 -26.35
CA PRO A 366 -7.93 -15.06 -25.05
C PRO A 366 -8.94 -14.81 -23.92
N ARG A 367 -10.23 -14.62 -24.23
CA ARG A 367 -11.28 -14.38 -23.23
C ARG A 367 -11.92 -15.65 -22.71
N GLN A 368 -11.74 -16.76 -23.38
CA GLN A 368 -12.32 -18.05 -22.96
C GLN A 368 -11.71 -18.54 -21.65
N SER A 369 -12.42 -19.40 -20.95
CA SER A 369 -11.92 -20.20 -19.85
C SER A 369 -11.98 -21.68 -20.20
N THR A 370 -10.89 -22.42 -19.89
CA THR A 370 -10.83 -23.87 -19.96
C THR A 370 -10.86 -24.51 -18.56
N ARG A 371 -11.09 -23.71 -17.52
CA ARG A 371 -10.98 -24.09 -16.10
C ARG A 371 -12.31 -23.91 -15.33
N PRO A 372 -13.41 -24.57 -15.72
CA PRO A 372 -14.75 -24.30 -15.19
C PRO A 372 -14.96 -24.72 -13.72
N ILE A 373 -13.95 -25.34 -13.08
CA ILE A 373 -13.99 -25.79 -11.69
C ILE A 373 -13.30 -24.80 -10.77
N ASP A 374 -12.33 -24.06 -11.33
CA ASP A 374 -11.38 -23.28 -10.53
C ASP A 374 -12.07 -22.05 -9.94
N ARG A 375 -11.97 -21.92 -8.62
CA ARG A 375 -12.53 -20.79 -7.89
C ARG A 375 -11.74 -20.49 -6.63
N PHE A 376 -11.89 -19.31 -6.12
CA PHE A 376 -11.34 -18.82 -4.87
C PHE A 376 -12.46 -18.38 -3.94
N GLU A 377 -12.35 -18.76 -2.67
CA GLU A 377 -13.18 -18.27 -1.58
C GLU A 377 -12.26 -17.84 -0.44
N GLY A 378 -12.54 -16.69 0.16
CA GLY A 378 -11.80 -16.26 1.34
C GLY A 378 -12.53 -15.23 2.13
N ASP A 379 -12.33 -15.24 3.43
CA ASP A 379 -12.85 -14.21 4.34
C ASP A 379 -11.85 -13.94 5.47
N THR A 380 -11.96 -12.78 6.08
CA THR A 380 -11.19 -12.41 7.28
C THR A 380 -11.96 -11.43 8.15
N ASP A 381 -11.96 -11.73 9.44
CA ASP A 381 -12.36 -10.80 10.49
C ASP A 381 -11.09 -10.31 11.20
N ARG A 382 -10.86 -9.01 11.17
CA ARG A 382 -9.64 -8.37 11.72
C ARG A 382 -10.03 -7.34 12.77
N VAL A 383 -9.21 -7.26 13.81
CA VAL A 383 -9.28 -6.22 14.84
C VAL A 383 -7.87 -5.73 15.15
N TRP A 384 -7.71 -4.44 15.31
CA TRP A 384 -6.43 -3.85 15.71
C TRP A 384 -6.63 -2.59 16.54
N GLY A 385 -5.59 -2.22 17.26
CA GLY A 385 -5.52 -0.96 17.98
C GLY A 385 -4.09 -0.57 18.29
N THR A 386 -3.84 0.74 18.26
CA THR A 386 -2.57 1.34 18.68
C THR A 386 -2.84 2.41 19.71
N TYR A 387 -2.30 2.19 20.89
CA TYR A 387 -2.27 3.18 21.97
C TYR A 387 -0.95 3.93 21.89
N THR A 388 -1.00 5.25 21.93
CA THR A 388 0.17 6.13 21.97
C THR A 388 0.13 6.99 23.22
N GLN A 389 1.27 7.13 23.89
CA GLN A 389 1.44 8.01 25.05
C GLN A 389 2.72 8.83 24.91
N ARG A 390 2.58 10.15 24.90
CA ARG A 390 3.69 11.10 24.94
C ARG A 390 4.02 11.40 26.38
N LEU A 391 5.18 10.98 26.84
CA LEU A 391 5.63 11.12 28.23
C LEU A 391 6.38 12.44 28.48
N GLY A 392 6.64 13.22 27.39
CA GLY A 392 7.41 14.45 27.44
C GLY A 392 8.89 14.22 27.78
N ALA A 393 9.54 15.20 28.37
CA ALA A 393 10.94 15.10 28.78
C ALA A 393 11.11 14.12 29.95
N MET A 394 12.10 13.20 29.82
CA MET A 394 12.39 12.20 30.84
C MET A 394 13.90 11.91 30.94
N GLY A 395 14.50 12.24 32.06
CA GLY A 395 15.94 12.09 32.27
C GLY A 395 16.75 12.91 31.28
N PRO A 396 17.62 12.30 30.45
CA PRO A 396 18.39 13.02 29.44
C PRO A 396 17.65 13.25 28.11
N PHE A 397 16.40 12.75 27.98
CA PHE A 397 15.61 12.82 26.75
C PHE A 397 14.66 13.99 26.80
N ASP A 398 14.63 14.77 25.72
CA ASP A 398 13.72 15.91 25.55
C ASP A 398 12.30 15.47 25.21
N SER A 399 12.14 14.32 24.55
CA SER A 399 10.83 13.68 24.37
C SER A 399 10.94 12.16 24.47
N VAL A 400 9.90 11.58 25.07
CA VAL A 400 9.72 10.12 25.16
C VAL A 400 8.30 9.80 24.73
N GLU A 401 8.15 8.89 23.79
CA GLU A 401 6.86 8.41 23.30
C GLU A 401 6.82 6.88 23.39
N PHE A 402 5.77 6.38 24.00
CA PHE A 402 5.45 4.96 24.04
C PHE A 402 4.29 4.67 23.09
N SER A 403 4.41 3.68 22.23
CA SER A 403 3.32 3.17 21.42
C SER A 403 3.18 1.67 21.58
N TRP A 404 1.92 1.19 21.56
CA TRP A 404 1.62 -0.22 21.71
C TRP A 404 0.55 -0.65 20.73
N THR A 405 0.98 -1.38 19.71
CA THR A 405 0.11 -1.93 18.68
C THR A 405 -0.26 -3.37 18.99
N ASN A 406 -1.54 -3.68 18.92
CA ASN A 406 -2.07 -5.04 19.02
C ASN A 406 -2.98 -5.31 17.83
N PHE A 407 -2.91 -6.52 17.30
CA PHE A 407 -3.78 -6.96 16.22
C PHE A 407 -4.13 -8.43 16.36
N ALA A 408 -5.30 -8.80 15.86
CA ALA A 408 -5.70 -10.19 15.72
C ALA A 408 -6.59 -10.35 14.51
N HIS A 409 -6.56 -11.54 13.91
CA HIS A 409 -7.51 -11.90 12.88
C HIS A 409 -7.79 -13.40 12.86
N LYS A 410 -9.00 -13.71 12.42
CA LYS A 410 -9.41 -15.03 12.00
C LYS A 410 -9.67 -14.96 10.50
N SER A 411 -9.01 -15.82 9.75
CA SER A 411 -9.10 -15.81 8.29
C SER A 411 -9.33 -17.21 7.76
N TYR A 412 -10.07 -17.27 6.67
CA TYR A 412 -10.30 -18.48 5.90
C TYR A 412 -9.93 -18.22 4.44
N ARG A 413 -9.36 -19.21 3.78
CA ARG A 413 -9.23 -19.18 2.34
C ARG A 413 -9.29 -20.58 1.74
N ASN A 414 -9.86 -20.69 0.56
CA ASN A 414 -10.00 -21.94 -0.17
C ASN A 414 -9.74 -21.71 -1.66
N PHE A 415 -8.85 -22.50 -2.23
CA PHE A 415 -8.73 -22.66 -3.67
C PHE A 415 -9.32 -24.02 -4.07
N VAL A 416 -10.41 -23.97 -4.82
CA VAL A 416 -10.98 -25.14 -5.47
C VAL A 416 -10.39 -25.23 -6.88
N VAL A 417 -9.68 -26.30 -7.20
CA VAL A 417 -8.96 -26.40 -8.48
C VAL A 417 -9.13 -27.76 -9.12
N GLY A 418 -9.24 -27.75 -10.44
CA GLY A 418 -9.20 -28.98 -11.23
C GLY A 418 -7.75 -29.44 -11.46
N LEU A 419 -7.47 -30.71 -11.26
CA LEU A 419 -6.13 -31.32 -11.43
C LEU A 419 -6.15 -32.43 -12.50
N PRO A 420 -5.02 -32.61 -13.24
CA PRO A 420 -3.80 -31.79 -13.23
C PRO A 420 -4.03 -30.37 -13.74
N PHE A 421 -3.09 -29.47 -13.46
CA PHE A 421 -3.09 -28.10 -13.99
C PHE A 421 -2.69 -28.07 -15.47
N THR A 422 -3.47 -28.72 -16.32
CA THR A 422 -3.22 -28.71 -17.76
C THR A 422 -3.97 -27.58 -18.44
N PRO A 423 -3.35 -26.85 -19.39
CA PRO A 423 -4.00 -25.74 -20.09
C PRO A 423 -5.20 -26.15 -20.95
N ASP A 424 -5.38 -27.45 -21.24
CA ASP A 424 -6.55 -27.97 -21.96
C ASP A 424 -7.81 -28.12 -21.08
N GLY A 425 -7.69 -27.80 -19.78
CA GLY A 425 -8.80 -27.81 -18.83
C GLY A 425 -9.36 -29.17 -18.45
N LYS A 426 -8.76 -30.30 -18.91
CA LYS A 426 -9.24 -31.62 -18.63
C LYS A 426 -8.81 -32.10 -17.26
N ALA A 427 -9.55 -31.69 -16.24
CA ALA A 427 -9.32 -32.15 -14.89
C ALA A 427 -9.80 -33.59 -14.70
N ALA A 428 -8.99 -34.44 -14.05
CA ALA A 428 -9.35 -35.78 -13.59
C ALA A 428 -9.85 -35.77 -12.15
N THR A 429 -9.39 -34.82 -11.36
CA THR A 429 -9.77 -34.63 -9.96
C THR A 429 -10.09 -33.15 -9.66
N LYS A 430 -11.03 -32.93 -8.75
CA LYS A 430 -11.27 -31.66 -8.08
C LYS A 430 -10.53 -31.67 -6.75
N GLN A 431 -9.69 -30.70 -6.51
CA GLN A 431 -9.06 -30.47 -5.21
C GLN A 431 -9.73 -29.31 -4.50
N ASP A 432 -10.13 -29.54 -3.26
CA ASP A 432 -10.69 -28.59 -2.33
C ASP A 432 -9.68 -28.40 -1.19
N GLY A 433 -9.19 -27.20 -0.98
CA GLY A 433 -8.02 -26.97 -0.13
C GLY A 433 -8.19 -25.84 0.89
N PRO A 434 -9.19 -25.93 1.80
CA PRO A 434 -9.42 -24.92 2.81
C PRO A 434 -8.24 -24.78 3.77
N ARG A 435 -7.99 -23.53 4.17
CA ARG A 435 -7.06 -23.19 5.26
C ARG A 435 -7.73 -22.18 6.18
N ASP A 436 -7.66 -22.48 7.47
CA ASP A 436 -8.06 -21.59 8.54
C ASP A 436 -6.82 -21.02 9.22
N PHE A 437 -6.86 -19.73 9.54
CA PHE A 437 -5.79 -19.01 10.22
C PHE A 437 -6.35 -18.27 11.43
N ARG A 438 -5.62 -18.35 12.55
CA ARG A 438 -5.84 -17.52 13.73
C ARG A 438 -4.51 -16.89 14.10
N VAL A 439 -4.46 -15.60 14.03
CA VAL A 439 -3.22 -14.85 14.27
C VAL A 439 -3.47 -13.77 15.29
N TRP A 440 -2.52 -13.64 16.20
CA TRP A 440 -2.48 -12.55 17.16
C TRP A 440 -1.07 -11.99 17.24
N GLY A 441 -0.94 -10.66 17.30
CA GLY A 441 0.34 -9.98 17.44
C GLY A 441 0.28 -8.79 18.37
N SER A 442 1.41 -8.53 19.05
CA SER A 442 1.60 -7.43 19.97
C SER A 442 2.97 -6.80 19.79
N GLU A 443 3.02 -5.48 19.69
CA GLU A 443 4.25 -4.75 19.39
C GLU A 443 4.33 -3.44 20.19
N PRO A 444 4.91 -3.46 21.43
CA PRO A 444 5.29 -2.25 22.14
C PRO A 444 6.56 -1.63 21.55
N ARG A 445 6.59 -0.28 21.49
CA ARG A 445 7.70 0.54 21.02
C ARG A 445 7.94 1.71 21.96
N LEU A 446 9.18 2.12 22.09
CA LEU A 446 9.60 3.29 22.82
C LEU A 446 10.51 4.13 21.92
N SER A 447 10.08 5.35 21.65
CA SER A 447 10.88 6.37 20.95
C SER A 447 11.35 7.41 21.94
N MET A 448 12.64 7.76 21.89
CA MET A 448 13.24 8.70 22.82
C MET A 448 14.17 9.64 22.02
N SER A 449 13.95 10.95 22.10
CA SER A 449 14.80 11.92 21.40
C SER A 449 15.60 12.82 22.34
N ILE A 450 16.77 13.21 21.87
CA ILE A 450 17.64 14.25 22.44
C ILE A 450 17.85 15.25 21.31
N ASP A 451 17.40 16.48 21.52
CA ASP A 451 17.46 17.56 20.54
C ASP A 451 18.57 18.55 20.92
N GLY A 452 19.83 18.25 20.56
CA GLY A 452 20.95 19.14 20.75
C GLY A 452 21.29 19.91 19.48
N ASP A 453 21.81 21.14 19.64
CA ASP A 453 22.14 22.04 18.51
C ASP A 453 23.17 21.41 17.55
N GLU A 454 24.20 20.73 18.06
CA GLU A 454 25.24 20.10 17.24
C GLU A 454 24.97 18.63 16.95
N VAL A 455 24.29 17.94 17.88
CA VAL A 455 24.02 16.50 17.81
C VAL A 455 22.61 16.23 18.30
N SER A 456 21.74 15.69 17.45
CA SER A 456 20.46 15.12 17.84
C SER A 456 20.50 13.61 17.80
N GLN A 457 19.68 12.94 18.61
CA GLN A 457 19.56 11.50 18.62
C GLN A 457 18.10 11.10 18.79
N THR A 458 17.67 10.14 18.01
CA THR A 458 16.35 9.48 18.19
C THR A 458 16.57 7.99 18.31
N TRP A 459 16.36 7.47 19.50
CA TRP A 459 16.40 6.06 19.82
C TRP A 459 15.03 5.42 19.62
N LEU A 460 14.97 4.32 18.91
CA LEU A 460 13.78 3.48 18.78
C LEU A 460 14.08 2.10 19.33
N LEU A 461 13.33 1.70 20.36
CA LEU A 461 13.36 0.38 20.97
C LEU A 461 12.03 -0.30 20.73
N GLY A 462 12.03 -1.56 20.33
CA GLY A 462 10.78 -2.29 20.16
C GLY A 462 10.93 -3.78 20.42
N ALA A 463 9.81 -4.39 20.74
CA ALA A 463 9.64 -5.83 20.85
C ALA A 463 8.40 -6.23 20.08
N ARG A 464 8.40 -7.42 19.47
CA ARG A 464 7.25 -7.96 18.76
C ARG A 464 7.05 -9.42 19.11
N TYR A 465 5.81 -9.79 19.33
CA TYR A 465 5.37 -11.17 19.48
C TYR A 465 4.26 -11.43 18.47
N VAL A 466 4.30 -12.58 17.80
CA VAL A 466 3.23 -13.05 16.91
C VAL A 466 3.03 -14.53 17.17
N SER A 467 1.77 -14.95 17.29
CA SER A 467 1.35 -16.35 17.39
C SER A 467 0.40 -16.65 16.22
N GLU A 468 0.60 -17.79 15.57
CA GLU A 468 -0.12 -18.20 14.37
C GLU A 468 -0.56 -19.66 14.50
N ASP A 469 -1.88 -19.89 14.42
CA ASP A 469 -2.47 -21.24 14.29
C ASP A 469 -2.95 -21.43 12.86
N ILE A 470 -2.52 -22.50 12.18
CA ILE A 470 -2.90 -22.78 10.79
C ILE A 470 -3.40 -24.21 10.67
N ASP A 471 -4.68 -24.35 10.28
CA ASP A 471 -5.27 -25.62 9.90
C ASP A 471 -5.36 -25.71 8.37
N TYR A 472 -4.70 -26.68 7.75
CA TYR A 472 -4.68 -26.88 6.30
C TYR A 472 -5.18 -28.27 5.93
N LYS A 473 -6.42 -28.30 5.45
CA LYS A 473 -7.06 -29.54 4.97
C LYS A 473 -7.13 -29.51 3.45
N VAL A 474 -6.94 -30.66 2.83
CA VAL A 474 -7.12 -30.82 1.38
C VAL A 474 -7.84 -32.13 1.13
N ASP A 475 -8.97 -32.03 0.45
CA ASP A 475 -9.70 -33.16 -0.07
C ASP A 475 -9.57 -33.24 -1.60
N ARG A 476 -9.48 -34.43 -2.13
CA ARG A 476 -9.49 -34.71 -3.57
C ARG A 476 -10.67 -35.60 -3.94
N GLN A 477 -11.46 -35.12 -4.91
CA GLN A 477 -12.58 -35.83 -5.48
C GLN A 477 -12.22 -36.31 -6.89
N SER A 478 -12.32 -37.60 -7.16
CA SER A 478 -12.25 -38.12 -8.52
C SER A 478 -13.48 -37.69 -9.31
N LEU A 479 -13.29 -36.99 -10.43
CA LEU A 479 -14.40 -36.54 -11.29
C LEU A 479 -15.07 -37.71 -12.06
N THR A 480 -14.39 -38.85 -12.18
CA THR A 480 -14.92 -40.06 -12.83
C THR A 480 -15.77 -40.87 -11.89
N SER A 481 -15.28 -41.17 -10.67
CA SER A 481 -15.98 -42.01 -9.70
C SER A 481 -16.85 -41.26 -8.70
N GLY A 482 -16.63 -39.96 -8.55
CA GLY A 482 -17.27 -39.13 -7.53
C GLY A 482 -16.73 -39.34 -6.10
N VAL A 483 -15.76 -40.27 -5.90
CA VAL A 483 -15.20 -40.56 -4.58
C VAL A 483 -14.30 -39.43 -4.11
N THR A 484 -14.51 -38.96 -2.89
CA THR A 484 -13.68 -37.98 -2.21
C THR A 484 -12.80 -38.66 -1.17
N ALA A 485 -11.52 -38.30 -1.14
CA ALA A 485 -10.56 -38.79 -0.15
C ALA A 485 -9.73 -37.62 0.42
N PRO A 486 -9.40 -37.67 1.72
CA PRO A 486 -8.50 -36.70 2.32
C PRO A 486 -7.08 -36.89 1.73
N PHE A 487 -6.47 -35.75 1.36
CA PHE A 487 -5.12 -35.72 0.80
C PHE A 487 -4.12 -35.05 1.74
N ARG A 488 -4.59 -34.09 2.57
CA ARG A 488 -3.81 -33.42 3.61
C ARG A 488 -4.70 -33.16 4.82
N ASN A 489 -4.11 -33.26 6.01
CA ASN A 489 -4.70 -32.80 7.26
C ASN A 489 -3.57 -32.25 8.13
N TRP A 490 -3.09 -31.08 7.77
CA TRP A 490 -1.91 -30.45 8.37
C TRP A 490 -2.30 -29.39 9.37
N LYS A 491 -1.58 -29.38 10.48
CA LYS A 491 -1.70 -28.36 11.50
C LYS A 491 -0.34 -27.75 11.79
N PHE A 492 -0.30 -26.43 11.91
CA PHE A 492 0.90 -25.68 12.27
C PHE A 492 0.57 -24.75 13.42
N ASP A 493 1.50 -24.72 14.38
CA ASP A 493 1.48 -23.81 15.53
C ASP A 493 2.80 -23.04 15.51
N ASP A 494 2.74 -21.72 15.22
CA ASP A 494 3.93 -20.90 14.99
C ASP A 494 3.99 -19.78 16.01
N ASP A 495 5.16 -19.60 16.63
CA ASP A 495 5.46 -18.51 17.57
C ASP A 495 6.69 -17.73 17.09
N ALA A 496 6.58 -16.41 17.05
CA ALA A 496 7.70 -15.55 16.69
C ALA A 496 7.91 -14.41 17.68
N LYS A 497 9.16 -14.14 17.99
CA LYS A 497 9.61 -13.08 18.90
C LYS A 497 10.70 -12.25 18.22
N ALA A 498 10.58 -10.95 18.33
CA ALA A 498 11.62 -10.06 17.84
C ALA A 498 11.91 -8.95 18.83
N PHE A 499 13.18 -8.50 18.83
CA PHE A 499 13.62 -7.31 19.55
C PHE A 499 14.46 -6.46 18.60
N TYR A 500 14.26 -5.15 18.63
CA TYR A 500 15.01 -4.25 17.76
C TYR A 500 15.36 -2.94 18.43
N LEU A 501 16.47 -2.39 17.97
CA LEU A 501 17.03 -1.14 18.43
C LEU A 501 17.60 -0.39 17.23
N SER A 502 17.31 0.89 17.11
CA SER A 502 17.99 1.80 16.20
C SER A 502 18.21 3.16 16.86
N ASN A 503 19.23 3.89 16.38
CA ASN A 503 19.48 5.25 16.81
C ASN A 503 19.73 6.13 15.58
N ALA A 504 18.85 7.07 15.30
CA ALA A 504 19.08 8.09 14.28
C ALA A 504 19.88 9.24 14.89
N ILE A 505 21.11 9.44 14.43
CA ILE A 505 22.07 10.44 14.92
C ILE A 505 22.16 11.54 13.89
N GLY A 506 21.67 12.73 14.22
CA GLY A 506 21.78 13.95 13.43
C GLY A 506 23.05 14.71 13.80
N LEU A 507 23.83 15.10 12.80
CA LEU A 507 25.09 15.81 12.90
C LEU A 507 25.13 16.98 11.90
N LEU A 508 26.10 17.89 12.05
CA LEU A 508 26.31 19.02 11.11
C LEU A 508 25.05 19.87 10.91
N ASP A 509 24.46 20.34 11.99
CA ASP A 509 23.18 21.08 11.98
C ASP A 509 22.07 20.25 11.29
N HIS A 510 21.98 18.98 11.64
CA HIS A 510 21.03 18.00 11.10
C HIS A 510 21.17 17.67 9.60
N LYS A 511 22.20 18.16 8.92
CA LYS A 511 22.47 17.84 7.50
C LYS A 511 22.91 16.41 7.27
N LEU A 512 23.58 15.80 8.24
CA LEU A 512 24.04 14.41 8.17
C LEU A 512 23.28 13.57 9.20
N THR A 513 22.59 12.55 8.74
CA THR A 513 21.93 11.56 9.58
C THR A 513 22.56 10.19 9.41
N ILE A 514 22.95 9.55 10.50
CA ILE A 514 23.48 8.18 10.52
C ILE A 514 22.59 7.35 11.42
N THR A 515 22.01 6.28 10.87
CA THR A 515 21.09 5.42 11.63
C THR A 515 21.59 3.97 11.66
N PRO A 516 22.45 3.58 12.61
CA PRO A 516 22.68 2.18 12.91
C PRO A 516 21.45 1.55 13.56
N GLY A 517 21.24 0.28 13.25
CA GLY A 517 20.16 -0.48 13.86
C GLY A 517 20.44 -1.98 13.81
N VAL A 518 19.77 -2.71 14.66
CA VAL A 518 19.81 -4.17 14.69
C VAL A 518 18.48 -4.73 15.14
N ARG A 519 18.09 -5.85 14.54
CA ARG A 519 16.93 -6.63 14.92
C ARG A 519 17.34 -8.08 15.15
N TYR A 520 16.80 -8.68 16.18
CA TYR A 520 16.87 -10.12 16.43
C TYR A 520 15.51 -10.73 16.19
N GLU A 521 15.47 -11.77 15.37
CA GLU A 521 14.27 -12.56 15.07
C GLU A 521 14.45 -13.98 15.56
N ASN A 522 13.44 -14.52 16.21
CA ASN A 522 13.36 -15.91 16.64
C ASN A 522 11.95 -16.41 16.32
N ALA A 523 11.85 -17.32 15.36
CA ALA A 523 10.60 -17.94 14.96
C ALA A 523 10.70 -19.46 15.15
N ARG A 524 9.65 -20.04 15.71
CA ARG A 524 9.48 -21.49 15.88
C ARG A 524 8.19 -21.90 15.21
N MET A 525 8.26 -22.95 14.39
CA MET A 525 7.13 -23.54 13.66
C MET A 525 7.03 -25.00 14.03
N ASP A 526 5.90 -25.43 14.57
CA ASP A 526 5.60 -26.81 14.87
C ASP A 526 4.59 -27.36 13.86
N TYR A 527 4.87 -28.49 13.27
CA TYR A 527 4.05 -29.14 12.23
C TYR A 527 3.55 -30.52 12.69
N ASN A 528 2.28 -30.80 12.40
CA ASN A 528 1.66 -32.11 12.63
C ASN A 528 0.79 -32.54 11.44
N ASP A 529 1.03 -33.74 10.90
CA ASP A 529 0.20 -34.37 9.86
C ASP A 529 -0.81 -35.31 10.50
N GLY A 530 -2.06 -34.94 10.52
CA GLY A 530 -3.17 -35.72 11.09
C GLY A 530 -3.53 -36.99 10.30
N ILE A 531 -2.95 -37.20 9.10
CA ILE A 531 -3.14 -38.43 8.31
C ILE A 531 -2.04 -39.47 8.63
N THR A 532 -0.77 -39.01 8.59
CA THR A 532 0.39 -39.92 8.76
C THR A 532 0.89 -39.98 10.20
N GLY A 533 0.53 -39.02 11.04
CA GLY A 533 1.07 -38.84 12.39
C GLY A 533 2.49 -38.29 12.41
N PHE A 534 3.04 -37.88 11.26
CA PHE A 534 4.37 -37.26 11.19
C PHE A 534 4.37 -35.89 11.83
N GLN A 535 5.41 -35.60 12.60
CA GLN A 535 5.62 -34.31 13.25
C GLN A 535 7.00 -33.77 12.92
N ASN A 536 7.11 -32.46 12.79
CA ASN A 536 8.37 -31.76 12.57
C ASN A 536 8.35 -30.42 13.31
N GLN A 537 9.54 -29.92 13.63
CA GLN A 537 9.74 -28.61 14.23
C GLN A 537 10.84 -27.90 13.45
N ASN A 538 10.59 -26.64 13.12
CA ASN A 538 11.59 -25.78 12.52
C ASN A 538 11.82 -24.53 13.37
N LYS A 539 13.10 -24.12 13.53
CA LYS A 539 13.49 -22.89 14.22
C LYS A 539 14.34 -22.05 13.30
N SER A 540 14.12 -20.74 13.37
CA SER A 540 14.88 -19.74 12.66
C SER A 540 15.26 -18.64 13.64
N GLU A 541 16.59 -18.41 13.80
CA GLU A 541 17.15 -17.41 14.70
C GLU A 541 18.13 -16.56 13.90
N GLU A 542 17.88 -15.26 13.76
CA GLU A 542 18.68 -14.39 12.91
C GLU A 542 18.89 -13.00 13.51
N TRP A 543 20.11 -12.50 13.31
CA TRP A 543 20.45 -11.10 13.57
C TRP A 543 20.43 -10.33 12.24
N LEU A 544 19.70 -9.22 12.23
CA LEU A 544 19.46 -8.39 11.06
C LEU A 544 20.03 -6.97 11.32
N PRO A 545 21.34 -6.77 11.10
CA PRO A 545 21.93 -5.44 11.20
C PRO A 545 21.51 -4.56 10.03
N GLY A 546 21.44 -3.26 10.30
CA GLY A 546 21.18 -2.22 9.30
C GLY A 546 21.96 -0.96 9.61
N LEU A 547 22.37 -0.26 8.57
CA LEU A 547 22.98 1.06 8.64
C LEU A 547 22.45 1.91 7.50
N THR A 548 21.91 3.08 7.82
CA THR A 548 21.56 4.09 6.83
C THR A 548 22.31 5.38 7.08
N VAL A 549 22.68 6.08 6.01
CA VAL A 549 23.34 7.39 6.05
C VAL A 549 22.64 8.29 5.06
N GLY A 550 22.21 9.45 5.50
CA GLY A 550 21.61 10.50 4.67
C GLY A 550 22.36 11.82 4.87
N TYR A 551 22.61 12.54 3.78
CA TYR A 551 23.32 13.80 3.80
C TYR A 551 22.66 14.85 2.91
N GLN A 552 22.19 15.93 3.52
CA GLN A 552 21.70 17.12 2.82
C GLN A 552 22.91 17.97 2.41
N ALA A 553 23.44 17.73 1.21
CA ALA A 553 24.67 18.39 0.73
C ALA A 553 24.43 19.87 0.45
N THR A 554 23.27 20.22 -0.11
CA THR A 554 22.74 21.58 -0.29
C THR A 554 21.21 21.51 -0.19
N ASP A 555 20.52 22.65 -0.20
CA ASP A 555 19.05 22.68 -0.16
C ASP A 555 18.41 21.86 -1.29
N ALA A 556 19.10 21.74 -2.44
CA ALA A 556 18.62 21.01 -3.60
C ALA A 556 19.11 19.56 -3.69
N TRP A 557 20.16 19.17 -2.95
CA TRP A 557 20.79 17.86 -3.10
C TRP A 557 20.79 17.07 -1.80
N TYR A 558 20.12 15.94 -1.80
CA TYR A 558 20.16 14.93 -0.74
C TYR A 558 20.81 13.65 -1.28
N VAL A 559 21.80 13.13 -0.57
CA VAL A 559 22.53 11.90 -0.93
C VAL A 559 22.33 10.89 0.19
N TYR A 560 22.15 9.62 -0.16
CA TYR A 560 21.98 8.57 0.84
C TYR A 560 22.72 7.29 0.47
N ALA A 561 23.01 6.49 1.49
CA ALA A 561 23.46 5.11 1.35
C ALA A 561 22.83 4.26 2.46
N ASN A 562 22.47 3.02 2.15
CA ASN A 562 22.06 2.06 3.16
C ASN A 562 22.61 0.65 2.88
N ALA A 563 22.76 -0.13 3.96
CA ALA A 563 23.10 -1.54 3.92
C ALA A 563 22.26 -2.24 5.00
N GLN A 564 21.42 -3.20 4.63
CA GLN A 564 20.57 -3.91 5.59
C GLN A 564 20.46 -5.39 5.25
N LYS A 565 20.49 -6.23 6.30
CA LYS A 565 20.20 -7.66 6.20
C LYS A 565 18.69 -7.86 6.39
N SER A 566 18.07 -8.60 5.49
CA SER A 566 16.64 -8.98 5.54
C SER A 566 16.52 -10.51 5.58
N LEU A 567 15.41 -10.99 6.10
CA LEU A 567 15.10 -12.42 6.12
C LEU A 567 13.69 -12.69 5.59
N ARG A 568 13.52 -13.90 5.04
CA ARG A 568 12.22 -14.54 4.83
C ARG A 568 12.23 -15.89 5.56
N PRO A 569 11.31 -16.13 6.52
CA PRO A 569 11.23 -17.40 7.21
C PRO A 569 10.79 -18.51 6.26
N PRO A 570 11.11 -19.79 6.55
CA PRO A 570 10.55 -20.93 5.82
C PRO A 570 9.03 -20.88 5.88
N GLN A 571 8.39 -21.25 4.76
CA GLN A 571 6.93 -21.29 4.71
C GLN A 571 6.43 -22.64 5.23
N VAL A 572 5.22 -22.69 5.78
CA VAL A 572 4.61 -23.92 6.35
C VAL A 572 4.67 -25.12 5.40
N THR A 573 4.56 -24.91 4.09
CA THR A 573 4.67 -25.99 3.11
C THR A 573 6.10 -26.50 2.89
N GLN A 574 7.11 -25.81 3.39
CA GLN A 574 8.53 -26.14 3.24
C GLN A 574 9.06 -26.95 4.42
N ILE A 575 8.33 -27.00 5.54
CA ILE A 575 8.73 -27.73 6.76
C ILE A 575 7.99 -29.07 6.92
N VAL A 576 7.17 -29.49 5.95
CA VAL A 576 6.35 -30.72 5.99
C VAL A 576 7.14 -32.01 5.69
N LYS A 577 8.42 -31.90 5.48
CA LYS A 577 9.35 -33.02 5.26
C LYS A 577 10.33 -33.10 6.42
N GLU A 578 10.95 -34.27 6.57
CA GLU A 578 11.99 -34.50 7.57
C GLU A 578 13.17 -33.54 7.34
N GLY A 579 13.70 -33.00 8.41
CA GLY A 579 14.83 -32.09 8.42
C GLY A 579 14.44 -30.63 8.75
N SER A 580 15.44 -29.79 8.90
CA SER A 580 15.30 -28.37 9.18
C SER A 580 15.72 -27.55 7.97
N VAL A 581 15.04 -26.45 7.72
CA VAL A 581 15.30 -25.49 6.65
C VAL A 581 15.56 -24.14 7.30
N GLY A 582 16.70 -23.51 6.96
CA GLY A 582 17.03 -22.16 7.44
C GLY A 582 16.15 -21.09 6.79
N ALA A 583 16.17 -19.87 7.34
CA ALA A 583 15.60 -18.73 6.68
C ALA A 583 16.35 -18.37 5.40
N GLU A 584 15.65 -17.84 4.42
CA GLU A 584 16.26 -17.17 3.27
C GLU A 584 16.79 -15.80 3.72
N LEU A 585 18.02 -15.46 3.36
CA LEU A 585 18.71 -14.25 3.81
C LEU A 585 19.09 -13.36 2.62
N ALA A 586 18.94 -12.06 2.80
CA ALA A 586 19.33 -11.10 1.78
C ALA A 586 20.11 -9.92 2.38
N TRP A 587 21.24 -9.56 1.77
CA TRP A 587 21.87 -8.28 1.97
C TRP A 587 21.41 -7.28 0.90
N ASN A 588 20.83 -6.19 1.33
CA ASN A 588 20.40 -5.08 0.51
C ASN A 588 21.40 -3.93 0.67
N TYR A 589 22.02 -3.51 -0.43
CA TYR A 589 22.88 -2.34 -0.53
C TYR A 589 22.26 -1.34 -1.46
N GLU A 590 22.18 -0.09 -1.06
CA GLU A 590 21.60 0.96 -1.86
C GLU A 590 22.35 2.28 -1.65
N THR A 591 22.50 3.06 -2.70
CA THR A 591 22.93 4.45 -2.66
C THR A 591 22.15 5.25 -3.69
N GLY A 592 21.91 6.50 -3.39
CA GLY A 592 21.15 7.33 -4.32
C GLY A 592 21.27 8.80 -4.02
N VAL A 593 20.66 9.56 -4.90
CA VAL A 593 20.62 11.02 -4.82
C VAL A 593 19.21 11.49 -5.16
N ARG A 594 18.76 12.49 -4.42
CA ARG A 594 17.51 13.20 -4.63
C ARG A 594 17.83 14.64 -4.93
N TYR A 595 17.33 15.14 -6.05
CA TYR A 595 17.60 16.48 -6.55
C TYR A 595 16.32 17.26 -6.74
N THR A 596 16.19 18.36 -6.01
CA THR A 596 15.04 19.27 -6.04
C THR A 596 15.52 20.67 -6.42
N PRO A 597 15.78 20.95 -7.72
CA PRO A 597 16.42 22.21 -8.15
C PRO A 597 15.53 23.45 -7.97
N TRP A 598 14.22 23.27 -8.00
CA TRP A 598 13.22 24.34 -7.77
C TRP A 598 11.85 23.73 -7.47
N ASP A 599 10.92 24.55 -7.01
CA ASP A 599 9.53 24.17 -6.80
C ASP A 599 8.93 23.56 -8.08
N GLY A 600 8.37 22.36 -7.95
CA GLY A 600 7.76 21.64 -9.05
C GLY A 600 8.72 20.73 -9.83
N MET A 601 9.95 20.48 -9.35
CA MET A 601 10.81 19.46 -9.93
C MET A 601 11.53 18.64 -8.87
N ARG A 602 11.42 17.31 -8.98
CA ARG A 602 12.18 16.35 -8.19
C ARG A 602 12.71 15.25 -9.09
N VAL A 603 13.97 14.90 -8.91
CA VAL A 603 14.63 13.77 -9.58
C VAL A 603 15.24 12.87 -8.52
N ASP A 604 14.80 11.63 -8.47
CA ASP A 604 15.37 10.58 -7.64
C ASP A 604 16.17 9.61 -8.52
N LEU A 605 17.39 9.30 -8.11
CA LEU A 605 18.23 8.28 -8.75
C LEU A 605 18.78 7.36 -7.67
N GLY A 606 18.49 6.07 -7.76
CA GLY A 606 18.97 5.03 -6.87
C GLY A 606 19.76 3.96 -7.61
N LEU A 607 20.85 3.51 -7.00
CA LEU A 607 21.60 2.32 -7.40
C LEU A 607 21.45 1.29 -6.29
N TYR A 608 21.11 0.06 -6.66
CA TYR A 608 20.91 -0.99 -5.66
C TYR A 608 21.56 -2.30 -6.05
N ARG A 609 21.85 -3.11 -5.03
CA ARG A 609 22.26 -4.51 -5.16
C ARG A 609 21.67 -5.31 -4.01
N ILE A 610 21.05 -6.42 -4.35
CA ILE A 610 20.52 -7.43 -3.42
C ILE A 610 21.27 -8.73 -3.67
N ASP A 611 22.04 -9.19 -2.71
CA ASP A 611 22.60 -10.53 -2.67
C ASP A 611 21.65 -11.38 -1.82
N PHE A 612 20.91 -12.26 -2.46
CA PHE A 612 19.89 -13.10 -1.86
C PHE A 612 20.40 -14.53 -1.80
N ASP A 613 20.81 -14.94 -0.63
CA ASP A 613 21.44 -16.23 -0.34
C ASP A 613 20.49 -17.15 0.43
N ASP A 614 20.90 -18.41 0.61
CA ASP A 614 20.15 -19.43 1.35
C ASP A 614 18.72 -19.62 0.89
N GLN A 615 18.43 -19.38 -0.42
CA GLN A 615 17.10 -19.57 -0.98
C GLN A 615 16.67 -21.02 -0.89
N ILE A 616 15.45 -21.24 -0.42
CA ILE A 616 14.88 -22.56 -0.21
C ILE A 616 14.46 -23.17 -1.55
N VAL A 617 15.01 -24.34 -1.85
CA VAL A 617 14.77 -25.10 -3.08
C VAL A 617 14.34 -26.52 -2.71
N TYR A 618 13.34 -27.06 -3.41
CA TYR A 618 12.97 -28.46 -3.28
C TYR A 618 13.95 -29.35 -4.05
N ASN A 619 14.56 -30.32 -3.35
CA ASN A 619 15.44 -31.32 -3.95
C ASN A 619 14.65 -32.63 -4.15
N ALA A 620 14.30 -32.92 -5.42
CA ALA A 620 13.50 -34.09 -5.78
C ALA A 620 14.24 -35.43 -5.55
N THR A 621 15.59 -35.44 -5.55
CA THR A 621 16.38 -36.65 -5.31
C THR A 621 16.31 -37.09 -3.84
N THR A 622 16.32 -36.12 -2.93
CA THR A 622 16.29 -36.39 -1.48
C THR A 622 14.88 -36.24 -0.89
N ASP A 623 13.89 -35.82 -1.67
CA ASP A 623 12.52 -35.50 -1.24
C ASP A 623 12.50 -34.48 -0.07
N ARG A 624 13.38 -33.47 -0.09
CA ARG A 624 13.55 -32.48 1.00
C ARG A 624 13.70 -31.08 0.45
N TYR A 625 13.36 -30.11 1.29
CA TYR A 625 13.72 -28.71 1.07
C TYR A 625 15.13 -28.46 1.62
N VAL A 626 15.92 -27.66 0.91
CA VAL A 626 17.31 -27.32 1.25
C VAL A 626 17.58 -25.85 0.86
N ASN A 627 18.61 -25.23 1.41
CA ASN A 627 18.96 -23.81 1.20
C ASN A 627 20.20 -23.59 0.29
N PRO A 628 20.34 -24.19 -0.88
CA PRO A 628 21.50 -23.94 -1.75
C PRO A 628 21.31 -22.76 -2.70
N GLY A 629 20.12 -22.20 -2.80
CA GLY A 629 19.81 -21.18 -3.80
C GLY A 629 20.51 -19.84 -3.50
N SER A 630 21.04 -19.18 -4.53
CA SER A 630 21.60 -17.83 -4.44
C SER A 630 21.36 -17.05 -5.73
N THR A 631 20.87 -15.83 -5.59
CA THR A 631 20.67 -14.90 -6.71
C THR A 631 21.24 -13.53 -6.39
N ARG A 632 21.56 -12.76 -7.42
CA ARG A 632 21.92 -11.35 -7.30
C ARG A 632 20.97 -10.52 -8.16
N HIS A 633 20.41 -9.49 -7.57
CA HIS A 633 19.59 -8.48 -8.23
C HIS A 633 20.29 -7.14 -8.07
N GLN A 634 20.63 -6.48 -9.15
CA GLN A 634 21.26 -5.17 -9.12
C GLN A 634 20.69 -4.29 -10.23
N GLY A 635 20.64 -3.00 -10.01
CA GLY A 635 20.03 -2.12 -10.98
C GLY A 635 20.07 -0.65 -10.66
N ILE A 636 19.38 0.08 -11.51
CA ILE A 636 19.24 1.54 -11.47
C ILE A 636 17.74 1.83 -11.45
N GLU A 637 17.31 2.69 -10.55
CA GLU A 637 15.96 3.21 -10.50
C GLU A 637 16.01 4.73 -10.56
N THR A 638 15.16 5.33 -11.37
CA THR A 638 15.01 6.79 -11.41
C THR A 638 13.55 7.17 -11.46
N GLU A 639 13.22 8.28 -10.84
CA GLU A 639 11.88 8.84 -10.77
C GLU A 639 11.98 10.35 -10.95
N VAL A 640 11.17 10.91 -11.82
CA VAL A 640 11.17 12.34 -12.16
C VAL A 640 9.75 12.86 -12.01
N PHE A 641 9.57 13.85 -11.16
CA PHE A 641 8.35 14.64 -11.04
C PHE A 641 8.65 16.05 -11.56
N TRP A 642 7.80 16.55 -12.44
CA TRP A 642 8.00 17.88 -13.04
C TRP A 642 6.68 18.59 -13.32
N THR A 643 6.49 19.72 -12.65
CA THR A 643 5.45 20.69 -12.96
C THR A 643 6.14 21.91 -13.61
N PRO A 644 6.05 22.09 -14.96
CA PRO A 644 6.72 23.18 -15.64
C PRO A 644 6.25 24.54 -15.13
N GLN A 645 7.18 25.46 -14.83
CA GLN A 645 6.84 26.80 -14.33
C GLN A 645 5.95 27.60 -15.29
N ALA A 646 6.12 27.38 -16.61
CA ALA A 646 5.30 28.01 -17.65
C ALA A 646 3.90 27.38 -17.80
N MET A 647 3.68 26.17 -17.26
CA MET A 647 2.42 25.42 -17.34
C MET A 647 2.14 24.73 -16.00
N ARG A 648 1.86 25.51 -14.95
CA ARG A 648 1.62 24.98 -13.59
C ARG A 648 0.39 24.07 -13.47
N ASN A 649 -0.42 23.98 -14.48
CA ASN A 649 -1.55 23.08 -14.60
C ASN A 649 -1.21 21.73 -15.27
N LEU A 650 0.05 21.51 -15.63
CA LEU A 650 0.56 20.27 -16.20
C LEU A 650 1.54 19.63 -15.20
N ASP A 651 1.22 18.42 -14.75
CA ASP A 651 2.13 17.58 -13.96
C ASP A 651 2.62 16.43 -14.85
N LEU A 652 3.92 16.20 -14.82
CA LEU A 652 4.58 15.13 -15.54
C LEU A 652 5.29 14.22 -14.53
N HIS A 653 5.12 12.94 -14.69
CA HIS A 653 5.83 11.92 -13.92
C HIS A 653 6.46 10.91 -14.87
N ALA A 654 7.70 10.53 -14.61
CA ALA A 654 8.36 9.44 -15.31
C ALA A 654 9.15 8.59 -14.33
N SER A 655 9.05 7.28 -14.46
CA SER A 655 9.86 6.35 -13.70
C SER A 655 10.51 5.32 -14.60
N TYR A 656 11.78 5.00 -14.34
CA TYR A 656 12.52 3.99 -15.10
C TYR A 656 13.28 3.08 -14.14
N ALA A 657 13.24 1.78 -14.41
CA ALA A 657 14.02 0.78 -13.72
C ALA A 657 14.79 -0.10 -14.71
N TYR A 658 16.09 -0.22 -14.49
CA TYR A 658 16.95 -1.22 -15.10
C TYR A 658 17.30 -2.28 -14.06
N LEU A 659 17.16 -3.55 -14.41
CA LEU A 659 17.44 -4.69 -13.56
C LEU A 659 18.35 -5.70 -14.26
N ASP A 660 19.45 -6.08 -13.61
CA ASP A 660 20.25 -7.27 -13.91
C ASP A 660 20.10 -8.27 -12.76
N ALA A 661 19.29 -9.30 -12.95
CA ALA A 661 19.00 -10.33 -11.96
C ALA A 661 19.53 -11.69 -12.46
N LYS A 662 20.46 -12.30 -11.71
CA LYS A 662 21.15 -13.54 -12.12
C LYS A 662 21.22 -14.57 -11.01
N GLN A 663 21.13 -15.83 -11.42
CA GLN A 663 21.43 -16.99 -10.59
C GLN A 663 22.94 -17.11 -10.36
N ARG A 664 23.33 -17.29 -9.09
CA ARG A 664 24.75 -17.26 -8.68
C ARG A 664 25.38 -18.65 -8.52
N ASN A 665 24.56 -19.67 -8.35
CA ASN A 665 24.99 -21.05 -8.13
C ASN A 665 24.03 -22.05 -8.80
N GLY A 666 24.31 -23.35 -8.62
CA GLY A 666 23.54 -24.43 -9.22
C GLY A 666 23.76 -24.60 -10.73
N ASP A 667 22.95 -25.44 -11.35
CA ASP A 667 23.05 -25.83 -12.75
C ASP A 667 22.79 -24.66 -13.73
N PHE A 668 22.08 -23.62 -13.25
CA PHE A 668 21.69 -22.47 -14.03
C PHE A 668 22.47 -21.20 -13.70
N LYS A 669 23.67 -21.36 -13.11
CA LYS A 669 24.55 -20.24 -12.77
C LYS A 669 24.81 -19.33 -13.98
N GLY A 670 24.57 -18.04 -13.82
CA GLY A 670 24.74 -16.99 -14.84
C GLY A 670 23.48 -16.71 -15.65
N ASN A 671 22.46 -17.57 -15.60
CA ASN A 671 21.18 -17.33 -16.22
C ASN A 671 20.38 -16.22 -15.50
N GLU A 672 19.51 -15.57 -16.26
CA GLU A 672 18.59 -14.57 -15.71
C GLU A 672 17.58 -15.24 -14.76
N VAL A 673 17.22 -14.53 -13.70
CA VAL A 673 16.16 -14.98 -12.78
C VAL A 673 14.81 -14.96 -13.52
N PRO A 674 13.99 -16.01 -13.39
CA PRO A 674 12.67 -16.04 -14.01
C PRO A 674 11.79 -14.85 -13.63
N PHE A 675 10.96 -14.38 -14.57
CA PHE A 675 10.01 -13.26 -14.44
C PHE A 675 10.65 -11.88 -14.17
N ALA A 676 11.97 -11.78 -14.12
CA ALA A 676 12.73 -10.55 -13.95
C ALA A 676 12.87 -9.80 -15.28
N SER A 677 11.96 -8.86 -15.56
CA SER A 677 12.07 -7.98 -16.72
C SER A 677 13.21 -6.98 -16.55
N ARG A 678 14.08 -6.87 -17.56
CA ARG A 678 15.31 -6.05 -17.48
C ARG A 678 15.03 -4.55 -17.49
N ASN A 679 14.01 -4.10 -18.19
CA ASN A 679 13.66 -2.68 -18.33
C ASN A 679 12.17 -2.48 -18.07
N GLN A 680 11.85 -1.47 -17.29
CA GLN A 680 10.49 -0.96 -17.07
C GLN A 680 10.55 0.56 -17.16
N LEU A 681 9.64 1.14 -17.94
CA LEU A 681 9.48 2.59 -18.06
C LEU A 681 8.01 2.94 -17.88
N ASN A 682 7.72 3.88 -17.04
CA ASN A 682 6.41 4.51 -16.92
C ASN A 682 6.54 6.00 -17.24
N VAL A 683 5.57 6.55 -17.95
CA VAL A 683 5.45 7.98 -18.25
C VAL A 683 4.00 8.39 -18.04
N GLU A 684 3.79 9.51 -17.38
CA GLU A 684 2.47 10.02 -17.08
C GLU A 684 2.42 11.53 -17.27
N GLY A 685 1.31 12.03 -17.78
CA GLY A 685 0.96 13.43 -17.84
C GLY A 685 -0.44 13.66 -17.31
N ARG A 686 -0.58 14.66 -16.43
CA ARG A 686 -1.85 15.13 -15.88
C ARG A 686 -2.00 16.62 -16.21
N TYR A 687 -3.07 16.96 -16.93
CA TYR A 687 -3.34 18.32 -17.36
C TYR A 687 -4.68 18.82 -16.81
N ARG A 688 -4.63 19.85 -15.99
CA ARG A 688 -5.81 20.55 -15.45
C ARG A 688 -6.17 21.73 -16.35
N PHE A 689 -7.38 21.75 -16.88
CA PHE A 689 -7.85 22.78 -17.82
C PHE A 689 -9.30 23.16 -17.55
N ALA A 690 -9.70 24.31 -18.10
CA ALA A 690 -11.08 24.82 -18.03
C ALA A 690 -11.78 24.42 -16.72
N GLU A 691 -11.73 25.29 -15.74
CA GLU A 691 -12.25 25.12 -14.37
C GLU A 691 -12.72 23.69 -14.01
N HIS A 692 -11.92 22.97 -13.20
CA HIS A 692 -12.26 21.66 -12.65
C HIS A 692 -12.22 20.43 -13.61
N TRP A 693 -11.63 20.53 -14.78
CA TRP A 693 -11.36 19.39 -15.64
C TRP A 693 -9.92 18.91 -15.46
N THR A 694 -9.75 17.60 -15.35
CA THR A 694 -8.44 16.94 -15.32
C THR A 694 -8.38 15.85 -16.39
N TYR A 695 -7.40 15.94 -17.26
CA TYR A 695 -7.09 14.90 -18.23
C TYR A 695 -5.79 14.22 -17.85
N SER A 696 -5.76 12.89 -17.88
CA SER A 696 -4.59 12.06 -17.58
C SER A 696 -4.29 11.10 -18.73
N LEU A 697 -3.01 10.94 -19.04
CA LEU A 697 -2.50 9.95 -19.97
C LEU A 697 -1.27 9.30 -19.37
N ASP A 698 -1.24 7.98 -19.31
CA ASP A 698 -0.09 7.22 -18.84
C ASP A 698 0.31 6.10 -19.80
N GLY A 699 1.59 5.78 -19.82
CA GLY A 699 2.17 4.74 -20.66
C GLY A 699 3.17 3.90 -19.88
N LEU A 700 3.00 2.57 -19.91
CA LEU A 700 3.87 1.60 -19.27
C LEU A 700 4.55 0.70 -20.31
N TYR A 701 5.87 0.66 -20.29
CA TYR A 701 6.68 -0.32 -21.02
C TYR A 701 7.28 -1.34 -20.08
N VAL A 702 7.17 -2.63 -20.43
CA VAL A 702 7.84 -3.74 -19.73
C VAL A 702 8.58 -4.58 -20.77
N SER A 703 9.88 -4.79 -20.55
CA SER A 703 10.68 -5.65 -21.44
C SER A 703 10.35 -7.13 -21.25
N SER A 704 10.77 -7.94 -22.22
CA SER A 704 10.64 -9.40 -22.16
C SER A 704 11.35 -10.01 -20.95
N ALA A 705 10.89 -11.17 -20.48
CA ALA A 705 11.49 -11.92 -19.37
C ALA A 705 11.42 -13.43 -19.65
N TYR A 706 12.41 -14.19 -19.19
CA TYR A 706 12.33 -15.65 -19.16
C TYR A 706 11.38 -16.11 -18.05
N THR A 707 10.75 -17.27 -18.20
CA THR A 707 9.81 -17.81 -17.23
C THR A 707 10.34 -19.04 -16.50
N ASP A 708 11.50 -19.56 -16.90
CA ASP A 708 12.16 -20.73 -16.32
C ASP A 708 13.63 -20.45 -16.05
N ALA A 709 14.22 -21.22 -15.14
CA ALA A 709 15.61 -21.08 -14.70
C ALA A 709 16.64 -21.39 -15.82
N ALA A 710 16.26 -22.22 -16.80
CA ALA A 710 17.12 -22.58 -17.93
C ALA A 710 17.19 -21.46 -18.98
N ASN A 711 16.36 -20.43 -18.87
CA ASN A 711 16.20 -19.35 -19.84
C ASN A 711 15.80 -19.83 -21.23
N SER A 712 14.80 -20.70 -21.30
CA SER A 712 14.26 -21.21 -22.54
C SER A 712 13.74 -20.07 -23.42
N GLY A 713 14.25 -19.95 -24.64
CA GLY A 713 13.86 -18.87 -25.56
C GLY A 713 12.54 -19.17 -26.28
N ALA A 714 12.36 -20.44 -26.67
CA ALA A 714 11.18 -20.91 -27.37
C ALA A 714 10.09 -21.37 -26.39
N GLU A 715 8.84 -21.04 -26.72
CA GLU A 715 7.68 -21.51 -25.99
C GLU A 715 7.27 -22.90 -26.46
N ASP A 716 6.98 -23.81 -25.53
CA ASP A 716 6.41 -25.12 -25.85
C ASP A 716 4.89 -24.99 -26.11
N ALA A 717 4.26 -26.07 -26.63
CA ALA A 717 2.85 -26.08 -27.01
C ALA A 717 1.91 -25.82 -25.82
N SER A 718 2.31 -26.26 -24.63
CA SER A 718 1.58 -26.05 -23.37
C SER A 718 1.81 -24.68 -22.74
N ALA A 719 2.76 -23.89 -23.29
CA ALA A 719 3.25 -22.66 -22.71
C ALA A 719 3.76 -22.82 -21.27
N SER A 720 4.45 -23.95 -20.98
CA SER A 720 5.04 -24.22 -19.67
C SER A 720 6.37 -23.51 -19.47
N VAL A 721 7.11 -23.29 -20.54
CA VAL A 721 8.40 -22.59 -20.58
C VAL A 721 8.42 -21.55 -21.71
N GLY A 722 9.45 -20.73 -21.76
CA GLY A 722 9.70 -19.78 -22.85
C GLY A 722 9.70 -18.33 -22.35
N LYS A 723 9.87 -17.41 -23.30
CA LYS A 723 10.06 -15.99 -22.99
C LYS A 723 8.74 -15.22 -23.09
N LEU A 724 8.37 -14.46 -22.06
CA LEU A 724 7.29 -13.48 -22.11
C LEU A 724 7.69 -12.35 -23.04
N PRO A 725 6.81 -11.89 -23.96
CA PRO A 725 7.10 -10.77 -24.86
C PRO A 725 7.11 -9.43 -24.14
N ALA A 726 7.83 -8.47 -24.68
CA ALA A 726 7.75 -7.07 -24.26
C ALA A 726 6.41 -6.46 -24.69
N TYR A 727 5.92 -5.49 -23.91
CA TYR A 727 4.68 -4.79 -24.23
C TYR A 727 4.71 -3.32 -23.80
N TRP A 728 3.85 -2.52 -24.47
CA TRP A 728 3.45 -1.19 -24.06
C TRP A 728 1.96 -1.18 -23.74
N LEU A 729 1.58 -0.55 -22.64
CA LEU A 729 0.21 -0.23 -22.30
C LEU A 729 0.06 1.28 -22.26
N TRP A 730 -1.11 1.76 -22.65
CA TRP A 730 -1.49 3.15 -22.54
C TRP A 730 -2.88 3.25 -21.94
N ASN A 731 -3.02 4.13 -20.97
CA ASN A 731 -4.29 4.39 -20.29
C ASN A 731 -4.59 5.88 -20.37
N THR A 732 -5.87 6.24 -20.34
CA THR A 732 -6.29 7.63 -20.34
C THR A 732 -7.52 7.82 -19.48
N ALA A 733 -7.63 8.98 -18.82
CA ALA A 733 -8.79 9.34 -18.03
C ALA A 733 -9.13 10.82 -18.19
N LEU A 734 -10.41 11.12 -18.05
CA LEU A 734 -10.96 12.46 -18.00
C LEU A 734 -11.86 12.55 -16.77
N GLU A 735 -11.66 13.57 -15.96
CA GLU A 735 -12.40 13.82 -14.73
C GLU A 735 -12.92 15.24 -14.70
N ARG A 736 -14.07 15.43 -14.07
CA ARG A 736 -14.64 16.74 -13.81
C ARG A 736 -15.19 16.82 -12.39
N GLU A 737 -14.76 17.86 -11.69
CA GLU A 737 -15.27 18.21 -10.37
C GLU A 737 -16.33 19.31 -10.49
N PHE A 738 -17.44 19.15 -9.77
CA PHE A 738 -18.51 20.14 -9.62
C PHE A 738 -18.62 20.49 -8.14
N LYS A 739 -18.29 21.73 -7.79
CA LYS A 739 -18.56 22.29 -6.47
C LYS A 739 -20.00 22.78 -6.40
N LEU A 740 -20.78 22.19 -5.51
CA LEU A 740 -22.18 22.53 -5.36
C LEU A 740 -22.36 23.62 -4.29
N GLN A 741 -23.54 24.24 -4.23
CA GLN A 741 -23.80 25.40 -3.37
C GLN A 741 -23.74 25.07 -1.87
N ASP A 742 -23.95 23.80 -1.49
CA ASP A 742 -23.92 23.31 -0.11
C ASP A 742 -22.54 22.81 0.35
N LYS A 743 -21.47 23.21 -0.33
CA LYS A 743 -20.09 22.74 -0.15
C LYS A 743 -19.85 21.28 -0.55
N SER A 744 -20.86 20.58 -1.01
CA SER A 744 -20.67 19.22 -1.51
C SER A 744 -19.93 19.21 -2.85
N VAL A 745 -19.24 18.12 -3.11
CA VAL A 745 -18.43 17.94 -4.31
C VAL A 745 -18.90 16.70 -5.06
N LEU A 746 -19.26 16.89 -6.33
CA LEU A 746 -19.56 15.81 -7.24
C LEU A 746 -18.43 15.67 -8.25
N THR A 747 -17.75 14.52 -8.27
CA THR A 747 -16.74 14.19 -9.27
C THR A 747 -17.30 13.15 -10.23
N THR A 748 -17.24 13.43 -11.53
CA THR A 748 -17.53 12.46 -12.58
C THR A 748 -16.28 12.11 -13.33
N SER A 749 -16.08 10.84 -13.67
CA SER A 749 -14.89 10.37 -14.35
C SER A 749 -15.21 9.35 -15.44
N ALA A 750 -14.37 9.34 -16.48
CA ALA A 750 -14.37 8.34 -17.52
C ALA A 750 -12.92 7.97 -17.86
N GLY A 751 -12.61 6.69 -17.88
CA GLY A 751 -11.25 6.20 -18.13
C GLY A 751 -11.23 5.01 -19.09
N ILE A 752 -10.18 4.91 -19.88
CA ILE A 752 -9.93 3.76 -20.73
C ILE A 752 -8.60 3.15 -20.35
N SER A 753 -8.64 1.93 -19.83
CA SER A 753 -7.44 1.12 -19.61
C SER A 753 -7.09 0.33 -20.86
N ASN A 754 -5.79 0.13 -21.11
CA ASN A 754 -5.27 -0.54 -22.31
C ASN A 754 -5.87 0.07 -23.59
N LEU A 755 -5.69 1.37 -23.80
CA LEU A 755 -6.28 2.21 -24.85
C LEU A 755 -6.17 1.59 -26.26
N PHE A 756 -5.02 0.99 -26.59
CA PHE A 756 -4.75 0.39 -27.90
C PHE A 756 -5.10 -1.10 -27.97
N ASN A 757 -5.76 -1.65 -26.93
CA ASN A 757 -6.14 -3.06 -26.83
C ASN A 757 -4.95 -4.00 -27.08
N ARG A 758 -3.81 -3.70 -26.44
CA ARG A 758 -2.61 -4.54 -26.56
C ARG A 758 -2.88 -5.90 -25.92
N GLU A 759 -2.72 -6.97 -26.68
CA GLU A 759 -2.72 -8.33 -26.17
C GLU A 759 -1.37 -8.66 -25.54
N TYR A 760 -1.38 -9.11 -24.29
CA TYR A 760 -0.22 -9.59 -23.53
C TYR A 760 -0.68 -10.63 -22.50
N TYR A 761 0.25 -11.36 -21.93
CA TYR A 761 -0.06 -12.43 -20.99
C TYR A 761 1.05 -12.58 -19.95
N PHE A 762 0.67 -13.21 -18.86
CA PHE A 762 1.54 -13.66 -17.79
C PHE A 762 1.72 -15.19 -17.84
N ARG A 763 2.57 -15.72 -16.95
CA ARG A 763 2.81 -17.17 -16.76
C ARG A 763 3.28 -17.41 -15.33
N GLY A 764 3.23 -18.67 -14.85
CA GLY A 764 3.75 -19.02 -13.54
C GLY A 764 2.88 -18.59 -12.37
N ILE A 765 1.59 -18.39 -12.59
CA ILE A 765 0.63 -18.06 -11.55
C ILE A 765 0.28 -19.33 -10.77
N ASP A 766 0.13 -19.20 -9.46
CA ASP A 766 0.00 -20.29 -8.49
C ASP A 766 -1.10 -21.32 -8.85
N THR A 767 -2.27 -20.85 -9.26
CA THR A 767 -3.41 -21.70 -9.67
C THR A 767 -3.32 -22.19 -11.11
N SER A 768 -2.44 -21.60 -11.90
CA SER A 768 -2.20 -21.95 -13.31
C SER A 768 -0.71 -21.82 -13.62
N PRO A 769 0.13 -22.73 -13.10
CA PRO A 769 1.58 -22.63 -13.23
C PRO A 769 2.07 -22.76 -14.68
N TRP A 770 1.24 -23.28 -15.57
CA TRP A 770 1.50 -23.45 -16.99
C TRP A 770 0.45 -22.76 -17.84
N GLY A 771 0.81 -22.47 -19.08
CA GLY A 771 -0.07 -21.82 -20.01
C GLY A 771 0.13 -20.29 -20.05
N ARG A 772 -0.58 -19.65 -20.94
CA ARG A 772 -0.68 -18.20 -21.05
C ARG A 772 -1.86 -17.71 -20.22
N GLN A 773 -1.58 -16.98 -19.15
CA GLN A 773 -2.60 -16.27 -18.40
C GLN A 773 -2.89 -14.95 -19.12
N PRO A 774 -4.03 -14.83 -19.84
CA PRO A 774 -4.35 -13.58 -20.55
C PRO A 774 -4.45 -12.41 -19.59
N ALA A 775 -3.76 -11.33 -19.91
CA ALA A 775 -3.86 -10.09 -19.17
C ALA A 775 -5.12 -9.31 -19.58
N PRO A 776 -5.59 -8.36 -18.77
CA PRO A 776 -6.79 -7.60 -19.06
C PRO A 776 -6.71 -6.84 -20.40
N GLN A 777 -7.77 -6.96 -21.18
CA GLN A 777 -7.97 -6.25 -22.44
C GLN A 777 -8.45 -4.82 -22.17
N ARG A 778 -8.70 -4.06 -23.24
CA ARG A 778 -9.26 -2.70 -23.14
C ARG A 778 -10.59 -2.72 -22.40
N SER A 779 -10.70 -1.81 -21.43
CA SER A 779 -11.93 -1.58 -20.67
C SER A 779 -12.25 -0.09 -20.57
N LEU A 780 -13.52 0.25 -20.43
CA LEU A 780 -14.03 1.59 -20.16
C LEU A 780 -14.56 1.62 -18.74
N THR A 781 -14.09 2.53 -17.91
CA THR A 781 -14.61 2.77 -16.57
C THR A 781 -15.31 4.11 -16.51
N LEU A 782 -16.53 4.13 -16.00
CA LEU A 782 -17.28 5.33 -15.64
C LEU A 782 -17.38 5.41 -14.12
N GLY A 783 -17.14 6.60 -13.59
CA GLY A 783 -17.16 6.83 -12.15
C GLY A 783 -17.96 8.05 -11.76
N VAL A 784 -18.63 7.95 -10.61
CA VAL A 784 -19.30 9.06 -9.93
C VAL A 784 -18.89 9.00 -8.47
N ASN A 785 -18.45 10.12 -7.93
CA ASN A 785 -18.11 10.29 -6.52
C ASN A 785 -18.80 11.53 -5.99
N TYR A 786 -19.63 11.37 -4.97
CA TYR A 786 -20.35 12.46 -4.33
C TYR A 786 -19.98 12.53 -2.86
N LYS A 787 -19.45 13.68 -2.46
CA LYS A 787 -18.94 13.97 -1.13
C LYS A 787 -19.69 15.16 -0.54
N PHE A 788 -20.30 14.97 0.64
CA PHE A 788 -21.12 15.98 1.32
C PHE A 788 -21.01 15.89 2.84
#